data_8cea4924bde6d1edd7422f31c103a69f
#
_entry.id   8cea4924bde6d1edd7422f31c103a69f
#
_cell.length_a   1.000
_cell.length_b   1.000
_cell.length_c   1.000
_cell.angle_alpha   90.00
_cell.angle_beta   90.00
_cell.angle_gamma   90.00
#
_symmetry.space_group_name_H-M   'P 1'
#
loop_
_entity.id
_entity.type
_entity.pdbx_description
1 polymer ?
#
loop_
_entity_poly.entity_id
_entity_poly.type
_entity_poly.pdbx_seq_one_letter_code
_entity_poly.pdbx_strand_id
1 'polypeptide(L)'
;GFSRVSNIRLANNKDRMDEYFQYAGVAQTIGVDVKFLTPDQVKEIWPLCNTSDLVGAIQHPEDGYIQPADLTQALATGARNRGAEIYRNTTVVGIKQTKNGWVVETDKGSIECEHVISCSGNFARQTGKMVGLDIPVIPVEHQYIVTEPHPEIQKRKKEGLPEMGVLRDSDSRWYMREEAGGLILGPYEDGAPACYVNGPSKESEYELFQEDLDRLAPHIEGAIHRVPAFGEVGVKKVYNGAICYTPDGNPIVGPAWGLKNFWINEGHSFGITAAGGAGWQLAEWIIDGEPTIDMLGVDPRRFGSYVTKSYLMEKNEEAYANVFTVHYPDEERPAARPLRTAPCYERLKKMGGVFGASFGWERANWFAPNGVEAIDDWSFRRSSYHEHVGAEIQNMSKNVGLLDLSGFAKCRISGPSAESFLNFLVANKISKTIGRVSLCHALNSLGGVHSEFTITKESENSFYLVSAGAYQRLDHDWIKKNMPTDNSVIFEDLTNSKGVLVLAGPKSRELMKLVSKDNFENENFPWLTSQIVNIGNYPVLAMRVNFVGELGWELHHPIEYQNQIFDILFQHGSELNLKPFGIRAMDSLRIEKSYRLPGRELSIEYAALESGLNRFVSENKGDFIGRDGLAEWKSKGLSYGFVTLEVHNVKDADALGNNPIYLDGKVIGRATSGGYGHRIKKSLVLAMINPSLIKIGLKVKIDILGTKYDASIINESPYDPSNEKLRA
;
A
#
# COMPACT_ATOMS: atom_id res chain seq x y z
N GLY A 1 15.66 -12.87 28.27
CA GLY A 1 15.45 -13.65 27.06
C GLY A 1 14.02 -13.55 26.56
N PHE A 2 13.68 -14.30 25.50
CA PHE A 2 12.32 -14.39 24.95
C PHE A 2 11.45 -15.34 25.81
N SER A 3 10.29 -14.86 26.23
CA SER A 3 9.27 -15.66 26.95
C SER A 3 8.17 -16.06 25.98
N ARG A 4 8.18 -17.33 25.55
CA ARG A 4 7.18 -17.89 24.65
C ARG A 4 5.92 -18.28 25.44
N VAL A 5 4.97 -17.37 25.52
CA VAL A 5 3.72 -17.49 26.29
C VAL A 5 2.46 -17.43 25.44
N SER A 6 2.60 -17.35 24.11
CA SER A 6 1.58 -17.07 23.12
C SER A 6 1.03 -15.63 23.17
N ASN A 7 0.29 -15.26 22.11
CA ASN A 7 -0.47 -14.02 22.02
C ASN A 7 -1.92 -14.37 21.65
N ILE A 8 -2.88 -13.80 22.36
CA ILE A 8 -4.31 -14.01 22.13
C ILE A 8 -4.94 -12.66 21.82
N ARG A 9 -5.63 -12.58 20.69
CA ARG A 9 -6.40 -11.40 20.27
C ARG A 9 -7.88 -11.72 20.34
N LEU A 10 -8.61 -10.98 21.16
CA LEU A 10 -10.04 -11.16 21.39
C LEU A 10 -10.88 -10.53 20.29
N ALA A 11 -12.06 -11.07 20.05
CA ALA A 11 -13.06 -10.52 19.14
C ALA A 11 -14.40 -10.39 19.86
N ASN A 12 -14.92 -9.16 19.94
CA ASN A 12 -16.19 -8.84 20.59
C ASN A 12 -17.35 -8.78 19.57
N ASN A 13 -17.03 -8.76 18.29
CA ASN A 13 -18.01 -8.62 17.22
C ASN A 13 -17.62 -9.42 15.95
N LYS A 14 -18.56 -9.48 14.99
CA LYS A 14 -18.40 -10.25 13.78
C LYS A 14 -17.33 -9.66 12.83
N ASP A 15 -17.24 -8.33 12.71
CA ASP A 15 -16.28 -7.69 11.83
C ASP A 15 -14.84 -7.96 12.26
N ARG A 16 -14.60 -7.97 13.58
CA ARG A 16 -13.31 -8.38 14.13
C ARG A 16 -12.98 -9.85 13.82
N MET A 17 -13.97 -10.72 13.84
CA MET A 17 -13.76 -12.11 13.44
C MET A 17 -13.50 -12.22 11.93
N ASP A 18 -14.17 -11.44 11.09
CA ASP A 18 -13.92 -11.40 9.65
C ASP A 18 -12.47 -10.92 9.36
N GLU A 19 -11.96 -9.91 10.10
CA GLU A 19 -10.55 -9.50 10.05
C GLU A 19 -9.61 -10.66 10.40
N TYR A 20 -9.91 -11.41 11.46
CA TYR A 20 -9.09 -12.54 11.88
C TYR A 20 -9.14 -13.71 10.89
N PHE A 21 -10.27 -13.97 10.26
CA PHE A 21 -10.36 -14.95 9.19
C PHE A 21 -9.51 -14.54 7.98
N GLN A 22 -9.57 -13.27 7.57
CA GLN A 22 -8.73 -12.74 6.49
C GLN A 22 -7.25 -12.86 6.86
N TYR A 23 -6.86 -12.47 8.06
CA TYR A 23 -5.50 -12.57 8.56
C TYR A 23 -5.00 -14.03 8.58
N ALA A 24 -5.82 -14.98 9.05
CA ALA A 24 -5.47 -16.39 9.09
C ALA A 24 -5.22 -16.97 7.69
N GLY A 25 -5.97 -16.51 6.68
CA GLY A 25 -5.71 -16.84 5.29
C GLY A 25 -4.33 -16.37 4.83
N VAL A 26 -3.98 -15.11 5.11
CA VAL A 26 -2.63 -14.57 4.83
C VAL A 26 -1.56 -15.36 5.57
N ALA A 27 -1.75 -15.64 6.86
CA ALA A 27 -0.81 -16.41 7.67
C ALA A 27 -0.46 -17.77 7.05
N GLN A 28 -1.45 -18.48 6.49
CA GLN A 28 -1.25 -19.75 5.81
C GLN A 28 -0.37 -19.63 4.55
N THR A 29 -0.44 -18.54 3.81
CA THR A 29 0.38 -18.34 2.61
C THR A 29 1.86 -18.11 2.92
N ILE A 30 2.18 -17.70 4.14
CA ILE A 30 3.56 -17.41 4.60
C ILE A 30 4.05 -18.38 5.68
N GLY A 31 3.26 -19.43 6.00
CA GLY A 31 3.65 -20.48 6.94
C GLY A 31 3.61 -20.10 8.42
N VAL A 32 2.81 -19.10 8.80
CA VAL A 32 2.58 -18.71 10.20
C VAL A 32 1.41 -19.49 10.77
N ASP A 33 1.63 -20.19 11.89
CA ASP A 33 0.58 -20.96 12.56
C ASP A 33 -0.29 -20.04 13.44
N VAL A 34 -1.61 -20.15 13.26
CA VAL A 34 -2.61 -19.46 14.05
C VAL A 34 -3.75 -20.39 14.41
N LYS A 35 -4.39 -20.18 15.57
CA LYS A 35 -5.52 -20.98 16.05
C LYS A 35 -6.69 -20.09 16.40
N PHE A 36 -7.88 -20.50 15.98
CA PHE A 36 -9.12 -19.88 16.47
C PHE A 36 -9.50 -20.51 17.82
N LEU A 37 -9.94 -19.66 18.74
CA LEU A 37 -10.35 -20.07 20.07
C LEU A 37 -11.82 -19.70 20.31
N THR A 38 -12.56 -20.59 20.97
CA THR A 38 -13.86 -20.27 21.56
C THR A 38 -13.69 -19.46 22.86
N PRO A 39 -14.75 -18.75 23.32
CA PRO A 39 -14.68 -18.05 24.60
C PRO A 39 -14.27 -18.95 25.77
N ASP A 40 -14.71 -20.22 25.82
CA ASP A 40 -14.32 -21.18 26.85
C ASP A 40 -12.83 -21.52 26.78
N GLN A 41 -12.28 -21.71 25.59
CA GLN A 41 -10.84 -21.95 25.40
C GLN A 41 -10.00 -20.72 25.80
N VAL A 42 -10.51 -19.51 25.56
CA VAL A 42 -9.87 -18.27 26.06
C VAL A 42 -9.85 -18.29 27.58
N LYS A 43 -10.98 -18.69 28.25
CA LYS A 43 -11.08 -18.77 29.69
C LYS A 43 -10.12 -19.79 30.30
N GLU A 44 -9.86 -20.90 29.60
CA GLU A 44 -8.88 -21.91 30.06
C GLU A 44 -7.44 -21.36 30.07
N ILE A 45 -7.06 -20.58 29.03
CA ILE A 45 -5.71 -20.01 28.88
C ILE A 45 -5.56 -18.75 29.76
N TRP A 46 -6.63 -17.95 29.87
CA TRP A 46 -6.71 -16.70 30.64
C TRP A 46 -7.83 -16.78 31.71
N PRO A 47 -7.63 -17.48 32.83
CA PRO A 47 -8.67 -17.68 33.84
C PRO A 47 -9.24 -16.40 34.45
N LEU A 48 -8.46 -15.29 34.45
CA LEU A 48 -8.89 -13.99 34.97
C LEU A 48 -9.73 -13.19 33.96
N CYS A 49 -9.83 -13.64 32.69
CA CYS A 49 -10.56 -12.95 31.65
C CYS A 49 -12.07 -13.18 31.77
N ASN A 50 -12.85 -12.10 31.63
CA ASN A 50 -14.29 -12.19 31.38
C ASN A 50 -14.51 -12.45 29.88
N THR A 51 -15.17 -13.56 29.57
CA THR A 51 -15.38 -14.01 28.18
C THR A 51 -16.84 -13.98 27.74
N SER A 52 -17.75 -13.43 28.59
CA SER A 52 -19.21 -13.55 28.42
C SER A 52 -19.76 -12.84 27.17
N ASP A 53 -19.06 -11.82 26.67
CA ASP A 53 -19.43 -11.02 25.50
C ASP A 53 -18.55 -11.31 24.26
N LEU A 54 -17.64 -12.28 24.34
CA LEU A 54 -16.75 -12.63 23.24
C LEU A 54 -17.47 -13.46 22.17
N VAL A 55 -17.18 -13.16 20.92
CA VAL A 55 -17.54 -13.97 19.76
C VAL A 55 -16.50 -15.07 19.50
N GLY A 56 -15.24 -14.79 19.81
CA GLY A 56 -14.12 -15.70 19.65
C GLY A 56 -12.78 -15.01 19.86
N ALA A 57 -11.72 -15.68 19.47
CA ALA A 57 -10.37 -15.10 19.48
C ALA A 57 -9.46 -15.80 18.46
N ILE A 58 -8.31 -15.18 18.17
CA ILE A 58 -7.21 -15.78 17.43
C ILE A 58 -5.96 -15.85 18.31
N GLN A 59 -5.27 -16.98 18.31
CA GLN A 59 -4.03 -17.21 19.05
C GLN A 59 -2.86 -17.40 18.10
N HIS A 60 -1.72 -16.82 18.46
CA HIS A 60 -0.40 -17.10 17.90
C HIS A 60 0.40 -17.93 18.93
N PRO A 61 0.50 -19.26 18.78
CA PRO A 61 1.09 -20.12 19.79
C PRO A 61 2.59 -19.89 20.01
N GLU A 62 3.29 -19.50 18.95
CA GLU A 62 4.74 -19.29 18.94
C GLU A 62 5.17 -17.91 19.43
N ASP A 63 4.21 -17.00 19.64
CA ASP A 63 4.46 -15.61 20.06
C ASP A 63 4.68 -15.51 21.58
N GLY A 64 5.08 -14.33 22.03
CA GLY A 64 5.34 -14.04 23.42
C GLY A 64 5.83 -12.61 23.62
N TYR A 65 6.72 -12.43 24.60
CA TYR A 65 7.33 -11.14 24.87
C TYR A 65 8.83 -11.26 25.15
N ILE A 66 9.54 -10.15 24.98
CA ILE A 66 10.98 -10.05 25.21
C ILE A 66 11.29 -8.74 25.92
N GLN A 67 12.39 -8.73 26.69
CA GLN A 67 12.92 -7.50 27.26
C GLN A 67 13.66 -6.70 26.16
N PRO A 68 13.21 -5.49 25.80
CA PRO A 68 13.79 -4.72 24.70
C PRO A 68 15.29 -4.44 24.85
N ALA A 69 15.72 -4.09 26.06
CA ALA A 69 17.12 -3.84 26.34
C ALA A 69 18.00 -5.08 26.11
N ASP A 70 17.55 -6.26 26.55
CA ASP A 70 18.28 -7.53 26.36
C ASP A 70 18.40 -7.88 24.89
N LEU A 71 17.31 -7.71 24.10
CA LEU A 71 17.36 -7.94 22.67
C LEU A 71 18.35 -7.02 21.98
N THR A 72 18.33 -5.72 22.30
CA THR A 72 19.26 -4.73 21.74
C THR A 72 20.71 -5.10 22.05
N GLN A 73 21.01 -5.48 23.30
CA GLN A 73 22.36 -5.89 23.69
C GLN A 73 22.80 -7.22 23.04
N ALA A 74 21.87 -8.15 22.86
CA ALA A 74 22.15 -9.41 22.15
C ALA A 74 22.52 -9.17 20.68
N LEU A 75 21.73 -8.33 19.98
CA LEU A 75 22.01 -7.94 18.59
C LEU A 75 23.34 -7.17 18.47
N ALA A 76 23.60 -6.22 19.36
CA ALA A 76 24.86 -5.48 19.39
C ALA A 76 26.08 -6.39 19.65
N THR A 77 25.94 -7.38 20.55
CA THR A 77 26.98 -8.38 20.79
C THR A 77 27.21 -9.25 19.55
N GLY A 78 26.13 -9.70 18.91
CA GLY A 78 26.20 -10.46 17.67
C GLY A 78 26.89 -9.69 16.54
N ALA A 79 26.62 -8.40 16.41
CA ALA A 79 27.27 -7.51 15.43
C ALA A 79 28.78 -7.36 15.72
N ARG A 80 29.15 -7.05 16.97
CA ARG A 80 30.58 -6.95 17.38
C ARG A 80 31.36 -8.24 17.11
N ASN A 81 30.76 -9.39 17.41
CA ASN A 81 31.39 -10.71 17.16
C ASN A 81 31.64 -10.97 15.67
N ARG A 82 30.99 -10.20 14.78
CA ARG A 82 31.15 -10.24 13.32
C ARG A 82 31.98 -9.08 12.78
N GLY A 83 32.64 -8.31 13.65
CA GLY A 83 33.55 -7.22 13.29
C GLY A 83 32.91 -5.83 13.18
N ALA A 84 31.64 -5.66 13.55
CA ALA A 84 31.04 -4.32 13.60
C ALA A 84 31.60 -3.53 14.80
N GLU A 85 31.96 -2.29 14.57
CA GLU A 85 32.39 -1.36 15.60
C GLU A 85 31.21 -0.53 16.09
N ILE A 86 31.06 -0.40 17.42
CA ILE A 86 29.94 0.35 18.04
C ILE A 86 30.56 1.42 18.96
N TYR A 87 30.38 2.68 18.59
CA TYR A 87 30.85 3.83 19.32
C TYR A 87 29.72 4.48 20.13
N ARG A 88 29.72 4.25 21.45
CA ARG A 88 28.78 4.88 22.37
C ARG A 88 29.22 6.30 22.71
N ASN A 89 28.27 7.13 23.16
CA ASN A 89 28.54 8.53 23.55
C ASN A 89 29.29 9.30 22.45
N THR A 90 28.89 9.06 21.19
CA THR A 90 29.48 9.69 20.00
C THR A 90 28.31 10.22 19.16
N THR A 91 28.17 11.55 19.19
CA THR A 91 27.01 12.21 18.54
C THR A 91 27.38 12.60 17.11
N VAL A 92 26.53 12.21 16.16
CA VAL A 92 26.63 12.69 14.77
C VAL A 92 26.15 14.15 14.71
N VAL A 93 27.02 15.03 14.24
CA VAL A 93 26.76 16.47 14.15
C VAL A 93 26.65 16.99 12.72
N GLY A 94 27.04 16.18 11.74
CA GLY A 94 26.91 16.49 10.32
C GLY A 94 27.11 15.28 9.42
N ILE A 95 26.47 15.31 8.23
CA ILE A 95 26.62 14.28 7.21
C ILE A 95 26.77 15.00 5.86
N LYS A 96 27.84 14.71 5.14
CA LYS A 96 28.18 15.37 3.86
C LYS A 96 28.42 14.36 2.77
N GLN A 97 27.79 14.53 1.63
CA GLN A 97 28.04 13.71 0.45
C GLN A 97 29.37 14.13 -0.21
N THR A 98 30.14 13.13 -0.63
CA THR A 98 31.36 13.29 -1.40
C THR A 98 31.24 12.67 -2.79
N LYS A 99 32.26 12.76 -3.61
CA LYS A 99 32.26 12.13 -4.94
C LYS A 99 32.12 10.61 -4.87
N ASN A 100 32.67 9.96 -3.84
CA ASN A 100 32.79 8.50 -3.74
C ASN A 100 32.01 7.88 -2.57
N GLY A 101 31.25 8.67 -1.82
CA GLY A 101 30.54 8.21 -0.64
C GLY A 101 30.13 9.36 0.27
N TRP A 102 30.38 9.22 1.56
CA TRP A 102 29.93 10.13 2.60
C TRP A 102 31.02 10.41 3.63
N VAL A 103 30.91 11.56 4.27
CA VAL A 103 31.65 11.89 5.50
C VAL A 103 30.64 12.12 6.60
N VAL A 104 30.67 11.32 7.65
CA VAL A 104 29.88 11.48 8.86
C VAL A 104 30.73 12.18 9.91
N GLU A 105 30.37 13.40 10.26
CA GLU A 105 31.01 14.22 11.28
C GLU A 105 30.44 13.93 12.65
N THR A 106 31.28 13.67 13.65
CA THR A 106 30.85 13.43 15.03
C THR A 106 31.54 14.43 15.95
N ASP A 107 31.07 14.52 17.20
CA ASP A 107 31.72 15.31 18.27
C ASP A 107 33.13 14.80 18.66
N LYS A 108 33.54 13.63 18.12
CA LYS A 108 34.86 12.98 18.42
C LYS A 108 35.74 12.76 17.20
N GLY A 109 35.29 13.14 16.02
CA GLY A 109 36.00 12.94 14.76
C GLY A 109 35.08 12.64 13.60
N SER A 110 35.65 12.35 12.43
CA SER A 110 34.93 12.10 11.21
C SER A 110 35.15 10.68 10.70
N ILE A 111 34.15 10.10 10.07
CA ILE A 111 34.19 8.77 9.46
C ILE A 111 33.88 8.92 7.96
N GLU A 112 34.75 8.43 7.10
CA GLU A 112 34.49 8.29 5.67
C GLU A 112 33.91 6.92 5.41
N CYS A 113 32.80 6.86 4.66
CA CYS A 113 32.07 5.62 4.35
C CYS A 113 31.41 5.66 2.98
N GLU A 114 31.13 4.50 2.43
CA GLU A 114 30.42 4.35 1.15
C GLU A 114 28.91 4.51 1.33
N HIS A 115 28.35 3.94 2.40
CA HIS A 115 26.93 3.94 2.72
C HIS A 115 26.66 4.57 4.09
N VAL A 116 25.57 5.30 4.21
CA VAL A 116 25.02 5.79 5.48
C VAL A 116 23.63 5.21 5.66
N ILE A 117 23.36 4.66 6.84
CA ILE A 117 22.03 4.17 7.24
C ILE A 117 21.56 4.99 8.42
N SER A 118 20.46 5.74 8.24
CA SER A 118 19.81 6.47 9.33
C SER A 118 18.90 5.54 10.14
N CYS A 119 19.21 5.37 11.44
CA CYS A 119 18.43 4.60 12.41
C CYS A 119 18.26 5.42 13.69
N SER A 120 17.93 6.69 13.56
CA SER A 120 18.01 7.70 14.64
C SER A 120 16.71 7.87 15.44
N GLY A 121 15.66 7.09 15.14
CA GLY A 121 14.42 7.05 15.92
C GLY A 121 13.74 8.40 16.03
N ASN A 122 13.54 8.93 17.24
CA ASN A 122 12.91 10.24 17.45
C ASN A 122 13.70 11.41 16.83
N PHE A 123 15.00 11.20 16.51
CA PHE A 123 15.86 12.18 15.84
C PHE A 123 15.84 12.07 14.30
N ALA A 124 15.00 11.22 13.71
CA ALA A 124 14.96 10.96 12.26
C ALA A 124 14.89 12.23 11.42
N ARG A 125 14.06 13.22 11.81
CA ARG A 125 13.92 14.48 11.07
C ARG A 125 15.18 15.34 11.12
N GLN A 126 15.87 15.40 12.27
CA GLN A 126 17.13 16.14 12.41
C GLN A 126 18.21 15.52 11.56
N THR A 127 18.33 14.19 11.61
CA THR A 127 19.29 13.44 10.79
C THR A 127 19.02 13.63 9.29
N GLY A 128 17.76 13.54 8.88
CA GLY A 128 17.35 13.81 7.50
C GLY A 128 17.71 15.22 7.02
N LYS A 129 17.53 16.22 7.86
CA LYS A 129 17.88 17.62 7.53
C LYS A 129 19.37 17.83 7.27
N MET A 130 20.26 17.02 7.88
CA MET A 130 21.71 17.09 7.62
C MET A 130 22.04 16.78 6.15
N VAL A 131 21.15 16.05 5.46
CA VAL A 131 21.32 15.67 4.04
C VAL A 131 20.21 16.25 3.14
N GLY A 132 19.43 17.21 3.63
CA GLY A 132 18.38 17.89 2.85
C GLY A 132 17.08 17.10 2.69
N LEU A 133 16.82 16.11 3.55
CA LEU A 133 15.60 15.30 3.54
C LEU A 133 14.63 15.72 4.65
N ASP A 134 13.36 15.69 4.35
CA ASP A 134 12.27 15.72 5.32
C ASP A 134 11.74 14.30 5.52
N ILE A 135 12.34 13.55 6.46
CA ILE A 135 11.89 12.19 6.79
C ILE A 135 10.53 12.28 7.50
N PRO A 136 9.50 11.55 7.02
CA PRO A 136 8.12 11.71 7.51
C PRO A 136 7.88 10.94 8.83
N VAL A 137 8.58 11.33 9.88
CA VAL A 137 8.47 10.78 11.25
C VAL A 137 8.24 11.92 12.23
N ILE A 138 7.13 11.89 12.95
CA ILE A 138 6.89 12.71 14.14
C ILE A 138 6.37 11.76 15.23
N PRO A 139 7.00 11.72 16.42
CA PRO A 139 6.54 10.88 17.51
C PRO A 139 5.19 11.32 18.07
N VAL A 140 4.49 10.38 18.70
CA VAL A 140 3.24 10.58 19.44
C VAL A 140 3.50 10.13 20.90
N GLU A 141 2.82 10.73 21.86
CA GLU A 141 2.85 10.24 23.25
C GLU A 141 2.19 8.88 23.34
N HIS A 142 2.76 8.00 24.14
CA HIS A 142 2.24 6.66 24.38
C HIS A 142 2.41 6.29 25.86
N GLN A 143 1.32 5.80 26.46
CA GLN A 143 1.28 5.47 27.88
C GLN A 143 1.09 3.98 28.12
N TYR A 144 1.61 3.50 29.26
CA TYR A 144 1.22 2.21 29.79
C TYR A 144 1.24 2.22 31.32
N ILE A 145 0.45 1.33 31.91
CA ILE A 145 0.25 1.21 33.35
C ILE A 145 0.88 -0.09 33.85
N VAL A 146 1.59 -0.03 34.95
CA VAL A 146 2.04 -1.21 35.73
C VAL A 146 1.32 -1.21 37.06
N THR A 147 0.67 -2.33 37.42
CA THR A 147 -0.04 -2.47 38.69
C THR A 147 0.90 -2.94 39.80
N GLU A 148 0.44 -2.80 41.07
CA GLU A 148 0.99 -3.54 42.19
C GLU A 148 0.77 -5.06 41.99
N PRO A 149 1.56 -5.91 42.68
CA PRO A 149 1.41 -7.36 42.58
C PRO A 149 0.00 -7.82 42.97
N HIS A 150 -0.57 -8.74 42.16
CA HIS A 150 -1.90 -9.31 42.38
C HIS A 150 -1.81 -10.66 43.10
N PRO A 151 -2.60 -10.91 44.15
CA PRO A 151 -2.53 -12.14 44.92
C PRO A 151 -2.74 -13.43 44.13
N GLU A 152 -3.68 -13.42 43.17
CA GLU A 152 -3.97 -14.59 42.35
C GLU A 152 -2.83 -14.90 41.37
N ILE A 153 -2.18 -13.88 40.81
CA ILE A 153 -1.00 -14.05 39.92
C ILE A 153 0.15 -14.64 40.74
N GLN A 154 0.39 -14.13 41.92
CA GLN A 154 1.42 -14.67 42.84
C GLN A 154 1.12 -16.11 43.25
N LYS A 155 -0.15 -16.45 43.51
CA LYS A 155 -0.60 -17.82 43.85
C LYS A 155 -0.34 -18.75 42.65
N ARG A 156 -0.77 -18.39 41.46
CA ARG A 156 -0.51 -19.15 40.21
C ARG A 156 0.98 -19.47 40.03
N LYS A 157 1.82 -18.47 40.25
CA LYS A 157 3.29 -18.64 40.15
C LYS A 157 3.83 -19.61 41.24
N LYS A 158 3.32 -19.52 42.47
CA LYS A 158 3.71 -20.47 43.53
C LYS A 158 3.27 -21.90 43.29
N GLU A 159 2.12 -22.06 42.61
CA GLU A 159 1.58 -23.37 42.22
C GLU A 159 2.26 -23.93 40.96
N GLY A 160 3.18 -23.20 40.35
CA GLY A 160 3.89 -23.60 39.15
C GLY A 160 3.01 -23.64 37.87
N LEU A 161 1.88 -22.92 37.90
CA LEU A 161 1.00 -22.81 36.71
C LEU A 161 1.66 -21.99 35.61
N PRO A 162 1.37 -22.27 34.35
CA PRO A 162 1.90 -21.48 33.23
C PRO A 162 1.55 -20.01 33.33
N GLU A 163 2.47 -19.16 32.92
CA GLU A 163 2.22 -17.73 32.74
C GLU A 163 1.12 -17.52 31.67
N MET A 164 0.19 -16.61 31.94
CA MET A 164 -0.84 -16.24 30.97
C MET A 164 -0.21 -15.50 29.79
N GLY A 165 -0.63 -15.85 28.57
CA GLY A 165 -0.11 -15.24 27.35
C GLY A 165 -0.40 -13.74 27.25
N VAL A 166 0.20 -13.10 26.26
CA VAL A 166 -0.13 -11.69 25.96
C VAL A 166 -1.58 -11.64 25.48
N LEU A 167 -2.42 -10.88 26.18
CA LEU A 167 -3.83 -10.68 25.85
C LEU A 167 -4.00 -9.34 25.13
N ARG A 168 -4.73 -9.33 24.00
CA ARG A 168 -5.15 -8.11 23.32
C ARG A 168 -6.67 -8.05 23.24
N ASP A 169 -7.27 -7.04 23.84
CA ASP A 169 -8.64 -6.64 23.55
C ASP A 169 -8.60 -5.52 22.51
N SER A 170 -8.62 -5.93 21.25
CA SER A 170 -8.45 -5.01 20.12
C SER A 170 -9.62 -4.03 20.00
N ASP A 171 -10.83 -4.44 20.38
CA ASP A 171 -12.01 -3.58 20.29
C ASP A 171 -12.01 -2.51 21.41
N SER A 172 -11.38 -2.80 22.55
CA SER A 172 -11.09 -1.83 23.64
C SER A 172 -9.74 -1.12 23.48
N ARG A 173 -8.98 -1.48 22.45
CA ARG A 173 -7.71 -0.87 22.03
C ARG A 173 -6.59 -0.91 23.06
N TRP A 174 -6.37 -2.08 23.70
CA TRP A 174 -5.27 -2.30 24.62
C TRP A 174 -4.71 -3.72 24.55
N TYR A 175 -3.49 -3.88 25.11
CA TYR A 175 -2.89 -5.18 25.40
C TYR A 175 -2.56 -5.30 26.90
N MET A 176 -2.52 -6.54 27.40
CA MET A 176 -2.22 -6.86 28.79
C MET A 176 -1.35 -8.11 28.89
N ARG A 177 -0.47 -8.16 29.88
CA ARG A 177 0.27 -9.38 30.26
C ARG A 177 0.69 -9.32 31.71
N GLU A 178 1.18 -10.45 32.25
CA GLU A 178 1.82 -10.47 33.56
C GLU A 178 3.11 -9.64 33.57
N GLU A 179 3.34 -8.86 34.63
CA GLU A 179 4.56 -8.06 34.82
C GLU A 179 4.86 -7.94 36.31
N ALA A 180 6.06 -8.40 36.74
CA ALA A 180 6.53 -8.28 38.14
C ALA A 180 5.55 -8.78 39.20
N GLY A 181 4.74 -9.79 38.90
CA GLY A 181 3.71 -10.36 39.81
C GLY A 181 2.38 -9.61 39.79
N GLY A 182 2.24 -8.59 39.02
CA GLY A 182 1.01 -7.84 38.68
C GLY A 182 0.73 -7.89 37.19
N LEU A 183 0.11 -6.84 36.68
CA LEU A 183 -0.28 -6.69 35.27
C LEU A 183 0.31 -5.42 34.67
N ILE A 184 0.62 -5.47 33.39
CA ILE A 184 0.86 -4.29 32.55
C ILE A 184 -0.33 -4.11 31.63
N LEU A 185 -0.81 -2.87 31.47
CA LEU A 185 -1.83 -2.45 30.51
C LEU A 185 -1.24 -1.40 29.58
N GLY A 186 -1.21 -1.66 28.28
CA GLY A 186 -0.76 -0.71 27.25
C GLY A 186 -1.87 -0.39 26.26
N PRO A 187 -2.55 0.75 26.43
CA PRO A 187 -3.59 1.21 25.53
C PRO A 187 -3.03 1.99 24.35
N TYR A 188 -3.89 2.20 23.34
CA TYR A 188 -3.69 3.16 22.26
C TYR A 188 -4.84 4.17 22.33
N GLU A 189 -4.55 5.30 22.98
CA GLU A 189 -5.55 6.28 23.39
C GLU A 189 -5.96 7.21 22.26
N ASP A 190 -7.22 7.61 22.25
CA ASP A 190 -7.66 8.77 21.45
C ASP A 190 -7.08 10.06 22.01
N GLY A 191 -6.72 10.99 21.15
CA GLY A 191 -6.21 12.29 21.54
C GLY A 191 -4.79 12.31 22.07
N ALA A 192 -4.03 11.23 21.90
CA ALA A 192 -2.60 11.26 22.19
C ALA A 192 -1.88 12.24 21.28
N PRO A 193 -1.21 13.29 21.82
CA PRO A 193 -0.68 14.36 21.01
C PRO A 193 0.63 13.99 20.33
N ALA A 194 0.88 14.59 19.15
CA ALA A 194 2.20 14.59 18.53
C ALA A 194 3.19 15.32 19.47
N CYS A 195 4.34 14.70 19.70
CA CYS A 195 5.40 15.25 20.52
C CYS A 195 6.70 15.42 19.71
N TYR A 196 7.67 16.14 20.25
CA TYR A 196 8.93 16.43 19.57
C TYR A 196 8.75 16.91 18.09
N VAL A 197 7.73 17.73 17.85
CA VAL A 197 7.34 18.18 16.50
C VAL A 197 8.50 18.88 15.75
N ASN A 198 9.42 19.50 16.49
CA ASN A 198 10.65 20.08 15.95
C ASN A 198 11.90 19.20 16.21
N GLY A 199 11.68 17.98 16.70
CA GLY A 199 12.68 17.04 17.18
C GLY A 199 12.98 17.22 18.67
N PRO A 200 13.46 16.15 19.35
CA PRO A 200 13.90 16.24 20.74
C PRO A 200 15.09 17.21 20.88
N SER A 201 15.33 17.73 22.11
CA SER A 201 16.53 18.50 22.37
C SER A 201 17.78 17.60 22.24
N LYS A 202 18.95 18.23 22.01
CA LYS A 202 20.22 17.47 21.91
C LYS A 202 20.60 16.78 23.22
N GLU A 203 20.10 17.32 24.33
CA GLU A 203 20.36 16.86 25.69
C GLU A 203 19.26 15.86 26.17
N SER A 204 18.28 15.54 25.33
CA SER A 204 17.20 14.63 25.70
C SER A 204 17.72 13.20 25.89
N GLU A 205 17.69 12.72 27.14
CA GLU A 205 18.02 11.35 27.54
C GLU A 205 16.97 10.83 28.52
N TYR A 206 16.44 9.62 28.26
CA TYR A 206 15.49 8.94 29.17
C TYR A 206 14.28 9.77 29.57
N GLU A 207 13.85 10.67 28.71
CA GLU A 207 12.79 11.62 28.95
C GLU A 207 11.43 10.90 28.97
N LEU A 208 10.66 11.11 30.03
CA LEU A 208 9.27 10.69 30.15
C LEU A 208 8.41 11.94 30.31
N PHE A 209 7.21 11.89 29.75
CA PHE A 209 6.22 12.94 29.88
C PHE A 209 5.38 12.73 31.14
N GLN A 210 4.63 13.78 31.53
CA GLN A 210 3.63 13.65 32.58
C GLN A 210 2.53 12.70 32.14
N GLU A 211 2.06 11.86 33.05
CA GLU A 211 0.91 10.99 32.81
C GLU A 211 -0.38 11.79 32.57
N ASP A 212 -1.21 11.29 31.69
CA ASP A 212 -2.56 11.80 31.38
C ASP A 212 -3.59 10.72 31.72
N LEU A 213 -4.16 10.81 32.92
CA LEU A 213 -5.11 9.82 33.45
C LEU A 213 -6.48 9.93 32.74
N ASP A 214 -6.85 11.12 32.23
CA ASP A 214 -8.12 11.31 31.51
C ASP A 214 -8.12 10.52 30.20
N ARG A 215 -7.00 10.51 29.47
CA ARG A 215 -6.83 9.66 28.28
C ARG A 215 -6.85 8.17 28.61
N LEU A 216 -6.34 7.79 29.76
CA LEU A 216 -6.28 6.37 30.20
C LEU A 216 -7.61 5.83 30.73
N ALA A 217 -8.48 6.69 31.26
CA ALA A 217 -9.70 6.28 31.97
C ALA A 217 -10.60 5.32 31.16
N PRO A 218 -10.95 5.56 29.89
CA PRO A 218 -11.78 4.64 29.11
C PRO A 218 -11.15 3.24 28.94
N HIS A 219 -9.83 3.19 28.82
CA HIS A 219 -9.09 1.93 28.66
C HIS A 219 -8.96 1.18 29.98
N ILE A 220 -8.83 1.88 31.11
CA ILE A 220 -8.85 1.30 32.44
C ILE A 220 -10.22 0.66 32.70
N GLU A 221 -11.32 1.36 32.41
CA GLU A 221 -12.68 0.83 32.54
C GLU A 221 -12.88 -0.43 31.65
N GLY A 222 -12.46 -0.38 30.38
CA GLY A 222 -12.48 -1.54 29.50
C GLY A 222 -11.62 -2.71 29.99
N ALA A 223 -10.46 -2.42 30.54
CA ALA A 223 -9.57 -3.44 31.11
C ALA A 223 -10.18 -4.09 32.38
N ILE A 224 -10.82 -3.32 33.26
CA ILE A 224 -11.52 -3.83 34.43
C ILE A 224 -12.73 -4.71 34.05
N HIS A 225 -13.47 -4.29 33.02
CA HIS A 225 -14.58 -5.10 32.49
C HIS A 225 -14.08 -6.46 31.98
N ARG A 226 -12.98 -6.45 31.20
CA ARG A 226 -12.40 -7.67 30.60
C ARG A 226 -11.61 -8.52 31.56
N VAL A 227 -10.86 -7.91 32.47
CA VAL A 227 -10.02 -8.55 33.50
C VAL A 227 -10.29 -7.89 34.82
N PRO A 228 -11.34 -8.31 35.60
CA PRO A 228 -11.71 -7.67 36.86
C PRO A 228 -10.57 -7.55 37.87
N ALA A 229 -9.68 -8.54 37.90
CA ALA A 229 -8.47 -8.53 38.73
C ALA A 229 -7.58 -7.29 38.54
N PHE A 230 -7.63 -6.63 37.36
CA PHE A 230 -6.91 -5.39 37.10
C PHE A 230 -7.37 -4.23 37.99
N GLY A 231 -8.67 -4.21 38.37
CA GLY A 231 -9.25 -3.21 39.26
C GLY A 231 -9.13 -3.53 40.75
N GLU A 232 -8.59 -4.69 41.10
CA GLU A 232 -8.48 -5.14 42.54
C GLU A 232 -7.17 -4.70 43.22
N VAL A 233 -6.23 -4.14 42.45
CA VAL A 233 -4.92 -3.71 42.91
C VAL A 233 -4.61 -2.27 42.50
N GLY A 234 -3.71 -1.61 43.28
CA GLY A 234 -3.29 -0.24 42.96
C GLY A 234 -2.39 -0.12 41.71
N VAL A 235 -2.36 1.07 41.16
CA VAL A 235 -1.39 1.45 40.11
C VAL A 235 -0.03 1.69 40.77
N LYS A 236 0.97 0.93 40.38
CA LYS A 236 2.35 1.09 40.81
C LYS A 236 3.02 2.24 40.10
N LYS A 237 2.85 2.33 38.76
CA LYS A 237 3.43 3.38 37.94
C LYS A 237 2.73 3.50 36.61
N VAL A 238 2.63 4.72 36.12
CA VAL A 238 2.30 5.07 34.71
C VAL A 238 3.57 5.53 34.06
N TYR A 239 3.78 5.11 32.83
CA TYR A 239 4.85 5.57 31.97
C TYR A 239 4.24 6.27 30.77
N ASN A 240 4.71 7.48 30.45
CA ASN A 240 4.35 8.21 29.24
C ASN A 240 5.62 8.60 28.49
N GLY A 241 5.78 8.19 27.27
CA GLY A 241 6.97 8.44 26.48
C GLY A 241 6.68 8.59 25.00
N ALA A 242 7.68 9.06 24.23
CA ALA A 242 7.58 9.24 22.80
C ALA A 242 7.70 7.90 22.06
N ILE A 243 6.76 7.62 21.15
CA ILE A 243 6.83 6.51 20.20
C ILE A 243 6.89 7.05 18.76
N CYS A 244 7.83 6.58 17.96
CA CYS A 244 7.96 7.00 16.57
C CYS A 244 6.75 6.62 15.73
N TYR A 245 6.21 7.57 14.98
CA TYR A 245 5.08 7.34 14.08
C TYR A 245 5.29 7.92 12.69
N THR A 246 4.68 7.28 11.72
CA THR A 246 4.57 7.68 10.31
C THR A 246 3.09 7.82 9.95
N PRO A 247 2.74 8.47 8.82
CA PRO A 247 1.35 8.69 8.44
C PRO A 247 0.47 7.44 8.28
N ASP A 248 1.07 6.29 7.99
CA ASP A 248 0.39 4.99 7.83
C ASP A 248 0.70 3.99 8.96
N GLY A 249 1.49 4.40 9.95
CA GLY A 249 1.91 3.54 11.07
C GLY A 249 3.00 2.52 10.72
N ASN A 250 3.36 2.34 9.45
CA ASN A 250 4.42 1.43 9.03
C ASN A 250 5.80 2.08 9.09
N PRO A 251 6.88 1.33 9.37
CA PRO A 251 8.23 1.88 9.35
C PRO A 251 8.64 2.35 7.96
N ILE A 252 9.74 3.08 7.89
CA ILE A 252 10.34 3.57 6.66
C ILE A 252 11.66 2.85 6.49
N VAL A 253 11.75 1.93 5.50
CA VAL A 253 12.91 1.06 5.29
C VAL A 253 13.27 1.04 3.81
N GLY A 254 14.48 1.51 3.46
CA GLY A 254 14.94 1.49 2.07
C GLY A 254 15.82 2.68 1.68
N PRO A 255 16.08 2.85 0.37
CA PRO A 255 16.94 3.93 -0.12
C PRO A 255 16.26 5.28 -0.03
N ALA A 256 16.98 6.29 0.36
CA ALA A 256 16.50 7.66 0.34
C ALA A 256 16.30 8.15 -1.12
N TRP A 257 15.29 9.00 -1.30
CA TRP A 257 15.05 9.64 -2.59
C TRP A 257 16.07 10.74 -2.87
N GLY A 258 16.50 10.85 -4.12
CA GLY A 258 17.42 11.91 -4.57
C GLY A 258 18.86 11.78 -4.08
N LEU A 259 19.18 10.77 -3.28
CA LEU A 259 20.52 10.52 -2.73
C LEU A 259 21.02 9.12 -3.14
N LYS A 260 22.32 9.02 -3.35
CA LYS A 260 22.98 7.74 -3.60
C LYS A 260 23.61 7.21 -2.31
N ASN A 261 23.39 5.93 -2.01
CA ASN A 261 23.98 5.23 -0.87
C ASN A 261 23.63 5.85 0.50
N PHE A 262 22.50 6.55 0.59
CA PHE A 262 21.89 6.96 1.85
C PHE A 262 20.62 6.15 2.07
N TRP A 263 20.51 5.51 3.22
CA TRP A 263 19.42 4.57 3.54
C TRP A 263 18.68 5.03 4.79
N ILE A 264 17.40 4.70 4.85
CA ILE A 264 16.50 5.06 5.95
C ILE A 264 15.96 3.78 6.57
N ASN A 265 16.04 3.67 7.89
CA ASN A 265 15.43 2.62 8.69
C ASN A 265 14.85 3.26 9.96
N GLU A 266 13.69 3.91 9.82
CA GLU A 266 13.11 4.84 10.80
C GLU A 266 11.62 4.58 11.03
N GLY A 267 11.03 5.27 12.02
CA GLY A 267 9.58 5.28 12.20
C GLY A 267 8.98 3.97 12.70
N HIS A 268 9.74 3.21 13.46
CA HIS A 268 9.31 1.91 14.00
C HIS A 268 8.41 2.07 15.23
N SER A 269 7.09 2.13 15.03
CA SER A 269 6.11 2.08 16.12
C SER A 269 6.06 0.70 16.79
N PHE A 270 6.25 -0.38 16.01
CA PHE A 270 6.38 -1.76 16.47
C PHE A 270 7.82 -2.26 16.32
N GLY A 271 8.78 -1.54 16.91
CA GLY A 271 10.20 -1.74 16.71
C GLY A 271 10.67 -3.16 16.99
N ILE A 272 10.27 -3.76 18.10
CA ILE A 272 10.68 -5.13 18.48
C ILE A 272 10.18 -6.15 17.45
N THR A 273 8.93 -6.07 17.04
CA THR A 273 8.34 -7.00 16.08
C THR A 273 8.93 -6.87 14.67
N ALA A 274 9.19 -5.63 14.23
CA ALA A 274 9.65 -5.34 12.87
C ALA A 274 11.17 -5.39 12.70
N ALA A 275 11.96 -5.18 13.76
CA ALA A 275 13.41 -4.95 13.68
C ALA A 275 14.18 -6.07 12.96
N GLY A 276 13.82 -7.34 13.24
CA GLY A 276 14.49 -8.50 12.63
C GLY A 276 14.35 -8.50 11.10
N GLY A 277 13.11 -8.39 10.61
CA GLY A 277 12.81 -8.36 9.18
C GLY A 277 13.34 -7.10 8.49
N ALA A 278 13.16 -5.92 9.11
CA ALA A 278 13.63 -4.67 8.56
C ALA A 278 15.16 -4.63 8.41
N GLY A 279 15.89 -5.06 9.44
CA GLY A 279 17.35 -5.12 9.41
C GLY A 279 17.87 -6.12 8.38
N TRP A 280 17.25 -7.29 8.29
CA TRP A 280 17.61 -8.32 7.31
C TRP A 280 17.37 -7.83 5.89
N GLN A 281 16.17 -7.40 5.56
CA GLN A 281 15.82 -6.97 4.19
C GLN A 281 16.62 -5.73 3.76
N LEU A 282 16.88 -4.80 4.66
CA LEU A 282 17.71 -3.65 4.34
C LEU A 282 19.18 -4.04 4.08
N ALA A 283 19.73 -4.99 4.84
CA ALA A 283 21.09 -5.49 4.62
C ALA A 283 21.23 -6.19 3.26
N GLU A 284 20.27 -7.06 2.89
CA GLU A 284 20.22 -7.69 1.56
C GLU A 284 20.11 -6.62 0.46
N TRP A 285 19.22 -5.65 0.63
CA TRP A 285 19.04 -4.58 -0.35
C TRP A 285 20.32 -3.76 -0.57
N ILE A 286 21.09 -3.49 0.50
CA ILE A 286 22.37 -2.79 0.40
C ILE A 286 23.44 -3.62 -0.31
N ILE A 287 23.51 -4.91 0.00
CA ILE A 287 24.56 -5.83 -0.49
C ILE A 287 24.27 -6.28 -1.93
N ASP A 288 23.03 -6.67 -2.19
CA ASP A 288 22.63 -7.28 -3.47
C ASP A 288 22.02 -6.26 -4.44
N GLY A 289 21.80 -5.01 -3.98
CA GLY A 289 21.21 -3.91 -4.76
C GLY A 289 19.68 -3.91 -4.82
N GLU A 290 19.04 -5.02 -4.49
CA GLU A 290 17.59 -5.21 -4.52
C GLU A 290 17.10 -5.99 -3.30
N PRO A 291 15.89 -5.75 -2.78
CA PRO A 291 15.29 -6.56 -1.74
C PRO A 291 14.74 -7.87 -2.31
N THR A 292 14.64 -8.90 -1.48
CA THR A 292 14.12 -10.22 -1.89
C THR A 292 12.59 -10.34 -1.80
N ILE A 293 11.94 -9.40 -1.13
CA ILE A 293 10.47 -9.30 -1.00
C ILE A 293 10.01 -7.91 -1.39
N ASP A 294 8.70 -7.77 -1.66
CA ASP A 294 8.12 -6.45 -1.92
C ASP A 294 8.18 -5.56 -0.66
N MET A 295 8.95 -4.48 -0.77
CA MET A 295 9.14 -3.50 0.30
C MET A 295 8.29 -2.23 0.13
N LEU A 296 7.38 -2.18 -0.86
CA LEU A 296 6.61 -0.98 -1.20
C LEU A 296 5.87 -0.39 0.02
N GLY A 297 5.29 -1.25 0.86
CA GLY A 297 4.56 -0.83 2.07
C GLY A 297 5.42 -0.15 3.14
N VAL A 298 6.76 -0.22 3.03
CA VAL A 298 7.73 0.41 3.94
C VAL A 298 8.75 1.28 3.22
N ASP A 299 8.75 1.32 1.88
CA ASP A 299 9.68 2.12 1.09
C ASP A 299 9.56 3.62 1.42
N PRO A 300 10.68 4.34 1.67
CA PRO A 300 10.66 5.79 1.92
C PRO A 300 9.96 6.60 0.83
N ARG A 301 9.99 6.12 -0.41
CA ARG A 301 9.46 6.79 -1.59
C ARG A 301 7.94 6.67 -1.75
N ARG A 302 7.26 5.91 -0.86
CA ARG A 302 5.79 5.85 -0.81
C ARG A 302 5.12 7.16 -0.35
N PHE A 303 5.90 8.07 0.23
CA PHE A 303 5.46 9.41 0.60
C PHE A 303 6.00 10.47 -0.35
N GLY A 304 5.19 11.49 -0.67
CA GLY A 304 5.55 12.60 -1.53
C GLY A 304 5.92 13.88 -0.78
N SER A 305 6.21 14.94 -1.52
CA SER A 305 6.48 16.28 -0.97
C SER A 305 5.24 16.94 -0.33
N TYR A 306 4.05 16.37 -0.51
CA TYR A 306 2.81 16.83 0.14
C TYR A 306 2.80 16.59 1.66
N VAL A 307 3.67 15.74 2.17
CA VAL A 307 3.75 15.38 3.59
C VAL A 307 4.41 16.53 4.36
N THR A 308 3.61 17.50 4.77
CA THR A 308 4.03 18.62 5.60
C THR A 308 4.07 18.26 7.08
N LYS A 309 4.61 19.14 7.92
CA LYS A 309 4.63 18.94 9.36
C LYS A 309 3.19 18.86 9.95
N SER A 310 2.27 19.73 9.52
CA SER A 310 0.87 19.69 9.96
C SER A 310 0.20 18.37 9.57
N TYR A 311 0.41 17.94 8.32
CA TYR A 311 -0.08 16.64 7.85
C TYR A 311 0.43 15.48 8.71
N LEU A 312 1.73 15.48 9.06
CA LEU A 312 2.34 14.45 9.90
C LEU A 312 1.71 14.39 11.29
N MET A 313 1.47 15.55 11.92
CA MET A 313 0.86 15.61 13.25
C MET A 313 -0.53 14.95 13.22
N GLU A 314 -1.41 15.44 12.35
CA GLU A 314 -2.80 14.93 12.26
C GLU A 314 -2.86 13.46 11.87
N LYS A 315 -2.07 13.03 10.86
CA LYS A 315 -2.05 11.65 10.39
C LYS A 315 -1.44 10.68 11.39
N ASN A 316 -0.37 11.07 12.08
CA ASN A 316 0.29 10.20 13.06
C ASN A 316 -0.58 10.01 14.30
N GLU A 317 -1.29 11.06 14.76
CA GLU A 317 -2.28 10.97 15.84
C GLU A 317 -3.43 10.03 15.46
N GLU A 318 -3.98 10.18 14.24
CA GLU A 318 -5.00 9.27 13.70
C GLU A 318 -4.49 7.83 13.59
N ALA A 319 -3.30 7.62 13.01
CA ALA A 319 -2.72 6.30 12.84
C ALA A 319 -2.45 5.61 14.20
N TYR A 320 -2.01 6.36 15.20
CA TYR A 320 -1.80 5.88 16.56
C TYR A 320 -3.13 5.44 17.20
N ALA A 321 -4.13 6.31 17.22
CA ALA A 321 -5.42 6.03 17.87
C ALA A 321 -6.14 4.81 17.24
N ASN A 322 -5.88 4.55 15.95
CA ASN A 322 -6.55 3.49 15.20
C ASN A 322 -5.73 2.23 14.99
N VAL A 323 -4.60 2.08 15.67
CA VAL A 323 -3.71 0.91 15.46
C VAL A 323 -4.37 -0.43 15.78
N PHE A 324 -5.34 -0.45 16.70
CA PHE A 324 -6.09 -1.64 17.10
C PHE A 324 -7.54 -1.67 16.61
N THR A 325 -8.01 -0.65 15.90
CA THR A 325 -9.33 -0.72 15.27
C THR A 325 -9.35 -1.78 14.16
N VAL A 326 -10.52 -2.22 13.73
CA VAL A 326 -10.64 -3.10 12.57
C VAL A 326 -10.06 -2.39 11.35
N HIS A 327 -9.18 -3.06 10.61
CA HIS A 327 -8.60 -2.54 9.37
C HIS A 327 -9.35 -3.12 8.18
N TYR A 328 -10.34 -2.39 7.72
CA TYR A 328 -11.16 -2.81 6.60
C TYR A 328 -10.42 -2.69 5.26
N PRO A 329 -10.73 -3.56 4.29
CA PRO A 329 -10.25 -3.38 2.93
C PRO A 329 -10.66 -2.01 2.38
N ASP A 330 -9.74 -1.35 1.68
CA ASP A 330 -9.96 -0.05 1.04
C ASP A 330 -10.37 1.08 2.02
N GLU A 331 -10.09 0.93 3.32
CA GLU A 331 -10.30 1.97 4.31
C GLU A 331 -9.36 3.16 4.08
N GLU A 332 -9.91 4.35 3.98
CA GLU A 332 -9.17 5.60 3.78
C GLU A 332 -9.59 6.63 4.84
N ARG A 333 -8.73 6.84 5.82
CA ARG A 333 -9.03 7.63 7.02
C ARG A 333 -9.04 9.14 6.74
N PRO A 334 -9.86 9.92 7.48
CA PRO A 334 -10.20 11.30 7.15
C PRO A 334 -9.17 12.36 7.57
N ALA A 335 -8.26 12.10 8.52
CA ALA A 335 -7.36 13.15 9.01
C ALA A 335 -6.53 13.79 7.90
N ALA A 336 -6.28 15.08 8.02
CA ALA A 336 -5.53 15.90 7.07
C ALA A 336 -6.06 15.85 5.61
N ARG A 337 -7.37 15.69 5.43
CA ARG A 337 -8.04 15.67 4.12
C ARG A 337 -9.14 16.74 4.03
N PRO A 338 -9.43 17.29 2.79
CA PRO A 338 -8.72 17.04 1.54
C PRO A 338 -7.36 17.73 1.49
N LEU A 339 -6.37 17.12 0.79
CA LEU A 339 -5.03 17.69 0.68
C LEU A 339 -4.66 18.12 -0.74
N ARG A 340 -4.74 17.21 -1.71
CA ARG A 340 -4.50 17.49 -3.13
C ARG A 340 -5.78 17.21 -3.90
N THR A 341 -6.34 18.24 -4.53
CA THR A 341 -7.60 18.14 -5.27
C THR A 341 -7.41 18.52 -6.73
N ALA A 342 -8.04 17.79 -7.63
CA ALA A 342 -8.16 18.20 -9.02
C ALA A 342 -9.18 19.35 -9.14
N PRO A 343 -9.10 20.23 -10.16
CA PRO A 343 -10.04 21.36 -10.32
C PRO A 343 -11.51 20.96 -10.35
N CYS A 344 -11.85 19.75 -10.84
CA CYS A 344 -13.24 19.28 -10.89
C CYS A 344 -13.73 18.62 -9.58
N TYR A 345 -12.91 18.58 -8.51
CA TYR A 345 -13.27 17.97 -7.23
C TYR A 345 -14.62 18.40 -6.69
N GLU A 346 -14.87 19.71 -6.59
CA GLU A 346 -16.14 20.25 -6.08
C GLU A 346 -17.34 19.93 -6.98
N ARG A 347 -17.11 19.80 -8.30
CA ARG A 347 -18.15 19.37 -9.25
C ARG A 347 -18.54 17.92 -9.02
N LEU A 348 -17.56 17.03 -8.89
CA LEU A 348 -17.78 15.61 -8.61
C LEU A 348 -18.43 15.41 -7.24
N LYS A 349 -18.02 16.19 -6.22
CA LYS A 349 -18.61 16.14 -4.88
C LYS A 349 -20.10 16.51 -4.91
N LYS A 350 -20.47 17.57 -5.66
CA LYS A 350 -21.88 17.97 -5.85
C LYS A 350 -22.71 16.92 -6.61
N MET A 351 -22.07 16.03 -7.36
CA MET A 351 -22.70 14.92 -8.06
C MET A 351 -22.84 13.65 -7.18
N GLY A 352 -22.53 13.77 -5.88
CA GLY A 352 -22.60 12.66 -4.93
C GLY A 352 -21.29 11.88 -4.78
N GLY A 353 -20.17 12.40 -5.27
CA GLY A 353 -18.86 11.74 -5.15
C GLY A 353 -18.45 11.50 -3.70
N VAL A 354 -18.16 10.25 -3.36
CA VAL A 354 -17.54 9.80 -2.11
C VAL A 354 -16.05 9.61 -2.38
N PHE A 355 -15.22 10.34 -1.63
CA PHE A 355 -13.80 10.47 -1.95
C PHE A 355 -12.92 9.65 -1.03
N GLY A 356 -11.84 9.12 -1.61
CA GLY A 356 -10.67 8.60 -0.94
C GLY A 356 -9.40 9.31 -1.39
N ALA A 357 -8.27 9.05 -0.74
CA ALA A 357 -7.00 9.66 -1.08
C ALA A 357 -5.92 8.63 -1.44
N SER A 358 -5.17 8.87 -2.51
CA SER A 358 -4.00 8.08 -2.88
C SER A 358 -2.83 9.01 -3.17
N PHE A 359 -1.71 8.82 -2.50
CA PHE A 359 -0.54 9.72 -2.57
C PHE A 359 -0.92 11.19 -2.36
N GLY A 360 -1.86 11.43 -1.42
CA GLY A 360 -2.41 12.73 -1.08
C GLY A 360 -3.47 13.28 -2.07
N TRP A 361 -3.66 12.67 -3.23
CA TRP A 361 -4.68 13.06 -4.20
C TRP A 361 -6.05 12.52 -3.84
N GLU A 362 -7.05 13.42 -3.75
CA GLU A 362 -8.46 13.05 -3.65
C GLU A 362 -8.93 12.46 -4.98
N ARG A 363 -9.66 11.34 -4.89
CA ARG A 363 -10.27 10.64 -6.03
C ARG A 363 -11.65 10.13 -5.65
N ALA A 364 -12.63 10.23 -6.54
CA ALA A 364 -13.95 9.67 -6.29
C ALA A 364 -13.90 8.13 -6.29
N ASN A 365 -14.25 7.51 -5.17
CA ASN A 365 -14.35 6.06 -5.03
C ASN A 365 -15.63 5.53 -5.68
N TRP A 366 -16.75 6.19 -5.44
CA TRP A 366 -18.08 5.89 -6.01
C TRP A 366 -18.97 7.13 -5.92
N PHE A 367 -20.19 7.06 -6.47
CA PHE A 367 -21.13 8.16 -6.48
C PHE A 367 -22.46 7.75 -5.83
N ALA A 368 -22.83 8.44 -4.75
CA ALA A 368 -24.09 8.27 -4.05
C ALA A 368 -25.23 8.91 -4.84
N PRO A 369 -26.30 8.15 -5.19
CA PRO A 369 -27.49 8.73 -5.81
C PRO A 369 -28.25 9.67 -4.86
N ASN A 370 -29.14 10.49 -5.39
CA ASN A 370 -29.98 11.36 -4.57
C ASN A 370 -30.74 10.55 -3.50
N GLY A 371 -30.65 10.98 -2.26
CA GLY A 371 -31.30 10.33 -1.11
C GLY A 371 -30.47 9.24 -0.44
N VAL A 372 -29.28 8.93 -0.97
CA VAL A 372 -28.29 8.07 -0.34
C VAL A 372 -27.20 8.93 0.30
N GLU A 373 -26.83 8.63 1.52
CA GLU A 373 -25.75 9.35 2.22
C GLU A 373 -24.40 9.07 1.54
N ALA A 374 -23.64 10.12 1.27
CA ALA A 374 -22.34 10.05 0.57
C ALA A 374 -21.20 9.72 1.55
N ILE A 375 -21.24 8.53 2.13
CA ILE A 375 -20.21 8.01 3.06
C ILE A 375 -19.78 6.61 2.65
N ASP A 376 -18.57 6.22 3.05
CA ASP A 376 -18.12 4.83 2.97
C ASP A 376 -18.52 4.07 4.24
N ASP A 377 -19.22 2.95 4.09
CA ASP A 377 -19.36 1.93 5.12
C ASP A 377 -18.36 0.79 4.82
N TRP A 378 -17.23 0.82 5.48
CA TRP A 378 -16.18 -0.18 5.26
C TRP A 378 -16.59 -1.54 5.82
N SER A 379 -16.31 -2.58 5.05
CA SER A 379 -16.63 -3.95 5.44
C SER A 379 -15.69 -4.95 4.74
N PHE A 380 -15.45 -6.10 5.34
CA PHE A 380 -14.87 -7.27 4.65
C PHE A 380 -15.84 -7.93 3.68
N ARG A 381 -17.12 -7.54 3.78
CA ARG A 381 -18.21 -8.04 2.95
C ARG A 381 -18.67 -6.96 1.98
N ARG A 382 -19.54 -7.32 1.04
CA ARG A 382 -20.16 -6.34 0.13
C ARG A 382 -20.92 -5.29 0.94
N SER A 383 -20.48 -4.06 0.82
CA SER A 383 -21.01 -2.91 1.56
C SER A 383 -22.17 -2.24 0.81
N SER A 384 -22.75 -1.19 1.38
CA SER A 384 -23.92 -0.46 0.83
C SER A 384 -23.68 0.09 -0.58
N TYR A 385 -22.44 0.48 -0.89
CA TYR A 385 -22.10 1.02 -2.21
C TYR A 385 -22.04 -0.03 -3.34
N HIS A 386 -22.06 -1.34 -3.04
CA HIS A 386 -21.91 -2.41 -4.03
C HIS A 386 -22.90 -2.27 -5.21
N GLU A 387 -24.18 -2.08 -4.92
CA GLU A 387 -25.21 -1.92 -5.94
C GLU A 387 -25.06 -0.59 -6.70
N HIS A 388 -24.62 0.47 -6.05
CA HIS A 388 -24.38 1.78 -6.68
C HIS A 388 -23.21 1.75 -7.65
N VAL A 389 -22.12 1.10 -7.29
CA VAL A 389 -20.99 0.81 -8.18
C VAL A 389 -21.47 -0.03 -9.38
N GLY A 390 -22.32 -1.03 -9.14
CA GLY A 390 -22.95 -1.80 -10.22
C GLY A 390 -23.77 -0.94 -11.18
N ALA A 391 -24.51 0.05 -10.68
CA ALA A 391 -25.28 1.00 -11.50
C ALA A 391 -24.39 1.93 -12.32
N GLU A 392 -23.27 2.43 -11.76
CA GLU A 392 -22.25 3.19 -12.50
C GLU A 392 -21.72 2.39 -13.70
N ILE A 393 -21.34 1.13 -13.45
CA ILE A 393 -20.81 0.21 -14.47
C ILE A 393 -21.85 -0.06 -15.56
N GLN A 394 -23.10 -0.31 -15.18
CA GLN A 394 -24.19 -0.55 -16.13
C GLN A 394 -24.45 0.67 -17.02
N ASN A 395 -24.40 1.89 -16.44
CA ASN A 395 -24.54 3.12 -17.23
C ASN A 395 -23.37 3.28 -18.20
N MET A 396 -22.14 3.19 -17.73
CA MET A 396 -20.93 3.34 -18.55
C MET A 396 -20.89 2.31 -19.69
N SER A 397 -21.22 1.05 -19.42
CA SER A 397 -21.20 -0.03 -20.41
C SER A 397 -22.27 0.08 -21.49
N LYS A 398 -23.34 0.86 -21.27
CA LYS A 398 -24.43 1.08 -22.24
C LYS A 398 -24.38 2.46 -22.92
N ASN A 399 -23.76 3.41 -22.25
CA ASN A 399 -23.75 4.81 -22.63
C ASN A 399 -22.31 5.34 -22.65
N VAL A 400 -22.00 6.29 -21.79
CA VAL A 400 -20.67 6.88 -21.62
C VAL A 400 -20.49 7.26 -20.15
N GLY A 401 -19.28 7.03 -19.64
CA GLY A 401 -18.87 7.41 -18.28
C GLY A 401 -17.65 8.31 -18.28
N LEU A 402 -17.53 9.12 -17.25
CA LEU A 402 -16.36 9.98 -17.02
C LEU A 402 -15.75 9.69 -15.65
N LEU A 403 -14.41 9.53 -15.62
CA LEU A 403 -13.62 9.33 -14.42
C LEU A 403 -12.46 10.34 -14.39
N ASP A 404 -12.23 10.96 -13.24
CA ASP A 404 -11.06 11.82 -13.01
C ASP A 404 -9.88 10.98 -12.51
N LEU A 405 -8.82 10.94 -13.29
CA LEU A 405 -7.53 10.31 -12.96
C LEU A 405 -6.36 11.32 -12.94
N SER A 406 -6.65 12.57 -12.62
CA SER A 406 -5.63 13.64 -12.54
C SER A 406 -4.51 13.35 -11.55
N GLY A 407 -4.74 12.45 -10.57
CA GLY A 407 -3.73 11.97 -9.63
C GLY A 407 -2.67 11.01 -10.21
N PHE A 408 -2.74 10.60 -11.47
CA PHE A 408 -1.68 9.82 -12.10
C PHE A 408 -0.33 10.54 -12.04
N ALA A 409 0.77 9.78 -11.89
CA ALA A 409 2.11 10.30 -12.08
C ALA A 409 2.36 10.54 -13.57
N LYS A 410 2.86 11.71 -13.91
CA LYS A 410 3.10 12.11 -15.30
C LYS A 410 4.45 12.79 -15.42
N CYS A 411 5.26 12.35 -16.37
CA CYS A 411 6.52 13.02 -16.66
C CYS A 411 6.81 13.05 -18.15
N ARG A 412 7.73 13.90 -18.55
CA ARG A 412 8.30 13.93 -19.90
C ARG A 412 9.76 13.58 -19.84
N ILE A 413 10.19 12.73 -20.76
CA ILE A 413 11.59 12.40 -21.01
C ILE A 413 11.93 12.92 -22.39
N SER A 414 12.90 13.82 -22.49
CA SER A 414 13.28 14.44 -23.74
C SER A 414 14.81 14.53 -23.90
N GLY A 415 15.26 14.86 -25.12
CA GLY A 415 16.67 15.00 -25.44
C GLY A 415 17.17 13.98 -26.48
N PRO A 416 18.38 14.17 -27.00
CA PRO A 416 18.92 13.34 -28.09
C PRO A 416 19.06 11.86 -27.74
N SER A 417 19.24 11.53 -26.47
CA SER A 417 19.36 10.15 -25.97
C SER A 417 18.08 9.60 -25.33
N ALA A 418 16.94 10.31 -25.39
CA ALA A 418 15.71 9.92 -24.72
C ALA A 418 15.17 8.55 -25.18
N GLU A 419 15.18 8.26 -26.51
CA GLU A 419 14.71 6.97 -27.04
C GLU A 419 15.61 5.81 -26.60
N SER A 420 16.92 5.97 -26.68
CA SER A 420 17.88 4.94 -26.25
C SER A 420 17.80 4.68 -24.74
N PHE A 421 17.70 5.76 -23.96
CA PHE A 421 17.52 5.68 -22.51
C PHE A 421 16.23 4.93 -22.12
N LEU A 422 15.10 5.29 -22.73
CA LEU A 422 13.83 4.61 -22.45
C LEU A 422 13.86 3.14 -22.88
N ASN A 423 14.51 2.82 -24.01
CA ASN A 423 14.69 1.42 -24.42
C ASN A 423 15.59 0.64 -23.44
N PHE A 424 16.54 1.29 -22.77
CA PHE A 424 17.32 0.68 -21.68
C PHE A 424 16.51 0.53 -20.39
N LEU A 425 15.63 1.51 -20.10
CA LEU A 425 14.88 1.60 -18.86
C LEU A 425 13.77 0.54 -18.74
N VAL A 426 13.11 0.15 -19.84
CA VAL A 426 11.93 -0.75 -19.83
C VAL A 426 12.18 -2.02 -20.64
N ALA A 427 11.46 -3.10 -20.32
CA ALA A 427 11.60 -4.40 -20.97
C ALA A 427 10.97 -4.43 -22.39
N ASN A 428 9.97 -3.60 -22.68
CA ASN A 428 9.33 -3.51 -23.98
C ASN A 428 10.13 -2.61 -24.94
N LYS A 429 9.95 -2.81 -26.23
CA LYS A 429 10.52 -1.93 -27.25
C LYS A 429 9.66 -0.67 -27.42
N ILE A 430 10.29 0.50 -27.34
CA ILE A 430 9.62 1.78 -27.56
C ILE A 430 9.27 1.97 -29.03
N SER A 431 8.07 2.45 -29.33
CA SER A 431 7.65 2.76 -30.68
C SER A 431 8.41 3.96 -31.26
N LYS A 432 8.81 3.86 -32.51
CA LYS A 432 9.42 4.97 -33.28
C LYS A 432 8.39 5.92 -33.91
N THR A 433 7.13 5.52 -33.95
CA THR A 433 6.05 6.30 -34.57
C THR A 433 5.54 7.36 -33.63
N ILE A 434 5.55 8.62 -34.03
CA ILE A 434 4.96 9.74 -33.29
C ILE A 434 3.46 9.49 -33.07
N GLY A 435 2.95 9.79 -31.90
CA GLY A 435 1.57 9.53 -31.51
C GLY A 435 1.28 8.08 -31.10
N ARG A 436 2.23 7.14 -31.24
CA ARG A 436 2.00 5.76 -30.77
C ARG A 436 2.13 5.65 -29.26
N VAL A 437 1.18 4.94 -28.65
CA VAL A 437 1.15 4.62 -27.21
C VAL A 437 1.63 3.19 -27.00
N SER A 438 2.54 2.99 -26.06
CA SER A 438 3.11 1.69 -25.71
C SER A 438 2.98 1.43 -24.23
N LEU A 439 2.45 0.27 -23.85
CA LEU A 439 2.50 -0.21 -22.47
C LEU A 439 3.84 -0.88 -22.22
N CYS A 440 4.55 -0.43 -21.20
CA CYS A 440 5.91 -0.83 -20.92
C CYS A 440 6.10 -1.12 -19.44
N HIS A 441 6.89 -2.15 -19.13
CA HIS A 441 7.22 -2.51 -17.76
C HIS A 441 8.71 -2.30 -17.52
N ALA A 442 9.03 -1.62 -16.42
CA ALA A 442 10.36 -1.57 -15.87
C ALA A 442 10.61 -2.78 -14.98
N LEU A 443 11.78 -3.36 -15.05
CA LEU A 443 12.20 -4.46 -14.19
C LEU A 443 13.28 -3.99 -13.23
N ASN A 444 13.36 -4.60 -12.06
CA ASN A 444 14.54 -4.46 -11.22
C ASN A 444 15.70 -5.31 -11.78
N SER A 445 16.90 -5.21 -11.20
CA SER A 445 18.09 -5.94 -11.68
C SER A 445 17.90 -7.47 -11.64
N LEU A 446 17.04 -7.97 -10.75
CA LEU A 446 16.72 -9.39 -10.61
C LEU A 446 15.63 -9.88 -11.57
N GLY A 447 15.04 -9.00 -12.40
CA GLY A 447 14.01 -9.33 -13.40
C GLY A 447 12.57 -9.32 -12.88
N GLY A 448 12.34 -8.93 -11.61
CA GLY A 448 11.02 -8.68 -11.04
C GLY A 448 10.40 -7.38 -11.58
N VAL A 449 9.07 -7.29 -11.57
CA VAL A 449 8.37 -6.11 -12.11
C VAL A 449 8.45 -4.95 -11.12
N HIS A 450 9.21 -3.91 -11.48
CA HIS A 450 9.39 -2.71 -10.66
C HIS A 450 8.26 -1.69 -10.85
N SER A 451 7.88 -1.41 -12.10
CA SER A 451 6.84 -0.42 -12.42
C SER A 451 6.22 -0.65 -13.80
N GLU A 452 5.08 0.01 -14.03
CA GLU A 452 4.39 0.03 -15.31
C GLU A 452 4.25 1.46 -15.83
N PHE A 453 4.56 1.66 -17.11
CA PHE A 453 4.45 2.95 -17.79
C PHE A 453 3.63 2.85 -19.07
N THR A 454 2.71 3.78 -19.26
CA THR A 454 2.16 4.09 -20.59
C THR A 454 3.07 5.16 -21.21
N ILE A 455 3.78 4.81 -22.29
CA ILE A 455 4.75 5.69 -22.96
C ILE A 455 4.22 6.11 -24.32
N THR A 456 4.10 7.42 -24.52
CA THR A 456 3.66 8.04 -25.77
C THR A 456 4.80 8.83 -26.41
N LYS A 457 5.13 8.57 -27.66
CA LYS A 457 6.11 9.37 -28.40
C LYS A 457 5.45 10.66 -28.89
N GLU A 458 5.81 11.81 -28.30
CA GLU A 458 5.24 13.12 -28.64
C GLU A 458 5.92 13.75 -29.87
N SER A 459 7.23 13.56 -29.99
CA SER A 459 8.04 14.05 -31.11
C SER A 459 9.27 13.16 -31.31
N GLU A 460 10.17 13.53 -32.18
CA GLU A 460 11.38 12.74 -32.46
C GLU A 460 12.18 12.40 -31.19
N ASN A 461 12.36 13.38 -30.31
CA ASN A 461 13.18 13.27 -29.10
C ASN A 461 12.39 13.57 -27.81
N SER A 462 11.07 13.38 -27.81
CA SER A 462 10.23 13.63 -26.64
C SER A 462 9.21 12.52 -26.44
N PHE A 463 9.09 12.08 -25.17
CA PHE A 463 8.20 11.00 -24.75
C PHE A 463 7.45 11.42 -23.49
N TYR A 464 6.14 11.22 -23.52
CA TYR A 464 5.24 11.43 -22.37
C TYR A 464 4.97 10.10 -21.69
N LEU A 465 5.22 10.04 -20.38
CA LEU A 465 5.07 8.86 -19.54
C LEU A 465 3.96 9.08 -18.52
N VAL A 466 3.13 8.06 -18.34
CA VAL A 466 2.09 8.01 -17.32
C VAL A 466 2.26 6.74 -16.49
N SER A 467 2.16 6.84 -15.17
CA SER A 467 2.17 5.70 -14.25
C SER A 467 1.21 5.90 -13.08
N ALA A 468 1.09 4.89 -12.21
CA ALA A 468 0.21 4.95 -11.05
C ALA A 468 0.60 6.10 -10.10
N GLY A 469 -0.39 6.87 -9.63
CA GLY A 469 -0.15 8.03 -8.77
C GLY A 469 0.55 7.70 -7.46
N ALA A 470 0.28 6.53 -6.88
CA ALA A 470 0.95 6.04 -5.67
C ALA A 470 2.46 5.79 -5.86
N TYR A 471 2.90 5.58 -7.10
CA TYR A 471 4.29 5.32 -7.46
C TYR A 471 5.07 6.59 -7.86
N GLN A 472 4.45 7.78 -7.82
CA GLN A 472 5.06 9.01 -8.34
C GLN A 472 6.52 9.20 -7.91
N ARG A 473 6.81 9.19 -6.60
CA ARG A 473 8.18 9.42 -6.11
C ARG A 473 9.09 8.23 -6.42
N LEU A 474 8.58 7.00 -6.29
CA LEU A 474 9.31 5.78 -6.59
C LEU A 474 9.80 5.79 -8.04
N ASP A 475 8.90 6.00 -8.99
CA ASP A 475 9.18 6.02 -10.42
C ASP A 475 10.11 7.16 -10.81
N HIS A 476 9.83 8.38 -10.33
CA HIS A 476 10.64 9.55 -10.66
C HIS A 476 12.06 9.44 -10.10
N ASP A 477 12.24 8.93 -8.88
CA ASP A 477 13.56 8.69 -8.28
C ASP A 477 14.32 7.61 -9.05
N TRP A 478 13.65 6.51 -9.40
CA TRP A 478 14.25 5.41 -10.15
C TRP A 478 14.65 5.85 -11.56
N ILE A 479 13.81 6.59 -12.30
CA ILE A 479 14.16 7.16 -13.60
C ILE A 479 15.40 8.04 -13.46
N LYS A 480 15.40 9.00 -12.52
CA LYS A 480 16.50 9.95 -12.34
C LYS A 480 17.82 9.29 -11.97
N LYS A 481 17.79 8.24 -11.14
CA LYS A 481 19.00 7.49 -10.74
C LYS A 481 19.64 6.73 -11.91
N ASN A 482 18.86 6.37 -12.92
CA ASN A 482 19.34 5.66 -14.10
C ASN A 482 19.62 6.59 -15.31
N MET A 483 19.35 7.90 -15.19
CA MET A 483 19.64 8.86 -16.28
C MET A 483 21.14 9.01 -16.52
N PRO A 484 21.57 9.17 -17.78
CA PRO A 484 22.94 9.56 -18.12
C PRO A 484 23.28 10.93 -17.52
N THR A 485 24.55 11.12 -17.14
CA THR A 485 25.02 12.35 -16.47
C THR A 485 25.49 13.44 -17.44
N ASP A 486 25.42 13.19 -18.73
CA ASP A 486 25.92 14.07 -19.80
C ASP A 486 24.89 15.11 -20.29
N ASN A 487 23.75 15.21 -19.63
CA ASN A 487 22.60 16.05 -19.98
C ASN A 487 21.95 15.71 -21.36
N SER A 488 22.23 14.54 -21.91
CA SER A 488 21.60 14.08 -23.17
C SER A 488 20.15 13.63 -22.97
N VAL A 489 19.68 13.47 -21.72
CA VAL A 489 18.31 13.17 -21.31
C VAL A 489 17.85 14.20 -20.29
N ILE A 490 16.64 14.74 -20.51
CA ILE A 490 16.00 15.72 -19.63
C ILE A 490 14.73 15.10 -19.07
N PHE A 491 14.53 15.21 -17.75
CA PHE A 491 13.34 14.80 -17.02
C PHE A 491 12.52 16.02 -16.61
N GLU A 492 11.22 16.00 -16.90
CA GLU A 492 10.26 17.03 -16.48
C GLU A 492 9.08 16.37 -15.75
N ASP A 493 8.81 16.75 -14.49
CA ASP A 493 7.62 16.32 -13.74
C ASP A 493 6.41 17.14 -14.17
N LEU A 494 5.41 16.48 -14.72
CA LEU A 494 4.17 17.08 -15.22
C LEU A 494 2.95 16.73 -14.34
N THR A 495 3.16 16.04 -13.22
CA THR A 495 2.07 15.51 -12.39
C THR A 495 1.08 16.58 -11.96
N ASN A 496 1.59 17.74 -11.51
CA ASN A 496 0.76 18.84 -11.01
C ASN A 496 0.28 19.81 -12.11
N SER A 497 0.83 19.73 -13.32
CA SER A 497 0.50 20.63 -14.43
C SER A 497 -0.49 20.04 -15.45
N LYS A 498 -0.74 18.74 -15.37
CA LYS A 498 -1.63 18.02 -16.29
C LYS A 498 -2.79 17.36 -15.55
N GLY A 499 -4.02 17.69 -15.94
CA GLY A 499 -5.21 16.93 -15.59
C GLY A 499 -5.45 15.76 -16.53
N VAL A 500 -6.19 14.75 -16.06
CA VAL A 500 -6.58 13.56 -16.85
C VAL A 500 -8.04 13.24 -16.60
N LEU A 501 -8.88 13.33 -17.62
CA LEU A 501 -10.26 12.85 -17.61
C LEU A 501 -10.37 11.62 -18.51
N VAL A 502 -10.90 10.53 -17.98
CA VAL A 502 -11.13 9.30 -18.74
C VAL A 502 -12.58 9.27 -19.22
N LEU A 503 -12.76 9.21 -20.52
CA LEU A 503 -14.06 9.04 -21.15
C LEU A 503 -14.17 7.61 -21.69
N ALA A 504 -15.13 6.82 -21.21
CA ALA A 504 -15.27 5.42 -21.57
C ALA A 504 -16.73 5.00 -21.77
N GLY A 505 -16.94 4.07 -22.69
CA GLY A 505 -18.25 3.51 -23.02
C GLY A 505 -18.57 3.60 -24.52
N PRO A 506 -19.60 2.86 -25.02
CA PRO A 506 -19.88 2.75 -26.45
C PRO A 506 -20.24 4.08 -27.12
N LYS A 507 -20.78 5.05 -26.38
CA LYS A 507 -21.12 6.38 -26.91
C LYS A 507 -20.00 7.42 -26.78
N SER A 508 -18.79 7.00 -26.37
CA SER A 508 -17.67 7.94 -26.17
C SER A 508 -17.28 8.64 -27.48
N ARG A 509 -17.29 7.93 -28.62
CA ARG A 509 -16.98 8.54 -29.93
C ARG A 509 -18.02 9.56 -30.33
N GLU A 510 -19.29 9.26 -30.11
CA GLU A 510 -20.40 10.18 -30.37
C GLU A 510 -20.24 11.47 -29.58
N LEU A 511 -19.93 11.36 -28.28
CA LEU A 511 -19.67 12.54 -27.46
C LEU A 511 -18.45 13.33 -27.95
N MET A 512 -17.35 12.67 -28.30
CA MET A 512 -16.15 13.36 -28.81
C MET A 512 -16.45 14.13 -30.10
N LYS A 513 -17.28 13.61 -30.99
CA LYS A 513 -17.72 14.31 -32.21
C LYS A 513 -18.62 15.53 -31.92
N LEU A 514 -19.36 15.55 -30.80
CA LEU A 514 -20.18 16.70 -30.42
C LEU A 514 -19.33 17.86 -29.85
N VAL A 515 -18.20 17.53 -29.20
CA VAL A 515 -17.38 18.52 -28.48
C VAL A 515 -16.12 18.93 -29.23
N SER A 516 -15.80 18.25 -30.34
CA SER A 516 -14.61 18.49 -31.14
C SER A 516 -14.91 18.41 -32.64
N LYS A 517 -14.14 19.16 -33.42
CA LYS A 517 -14.16 19.09 -34.90
C LYS A 517 -13.19 18.08 -35.50
N ASP A 518 -12.38 17.44 -34.63
CA ASP A 518 -11.36 16.48 -35.05
C ASP A 518 -12.01 15.13 -35.43
N ASN A 519 -11.28 14.29 -36.15
CA ASN A 519 -11.80 13.02 -36.66
C ASN A 519 -11.47 11.87 -35.69
N PHE A 520 -12.49 11.26 -35.10
CA PHE A 520 -12.39 10.14 -34.15
C PHE A 520 -12.69 8.76 -34.75
N GLU A 521 -12.79 8.64 -36.09
CA GLU A 521 -12.98 7.33 -36.73
C GLU A 521 -11.73 6.46 -36.60
N ASN A 522 -11.91 5.14 -36.67
CA ASN A 522 -10.83 4.16 -36.42
C ASN A 522 -9.64 4.32 -37.39
N GLU A 523 -9.91 4.70 -38.63
CA GLU A 523 -8.90 4.92 -39.69
C GLU A 523 -8.01 6.11 -39.35
N ASN A 524 -8.55 7.14 -38.71
CA ASN A 524 -7.84 8.38 -38.38
C ASN A 524 -7.32 8.39 -36.95
N PHE A 525 -7.98 7.69 -36.05
CA PHE A 525 -7.59 7.59 -34.63
C PHE A 525 -7.55 6.13 -34.18
N PRO A 526 -6.58 5.32 -34.62
CA PRO A 526 -6.48 3.90 -34.26
C PRO A 526 -6.25 3.67 -32.76
N TRP A 527 -6.64 2.49 -32.29
CA TRP A 527 -6.35 2.07 -30.91
C TRP A 527 -4.84 2.09 -30.62
N LEU A 528 -4.46 2.46 -29.39
CA LEU A 528 -3.07 2.70 -28.96
C LEU A 528 -2.37 3.81 -29.74
N THR A 529 -3.10 4.86 -30.05
CA THR A 529 -2.54 6.12 -30.57
C THR A 529 -2.99 7.31 -29.75
N SER A 530 -2.33 8.42 -29.91
CA SER A 530 -2.64 9.71 -29.34
C SER A 530 -2.60 10.82 -30.38
N GLN A 531 -3.40 11.83 -30.17
CA GLN A 531 -3.44 13.04 -31.00
C GLN A 531 -3.76 14.25 -30.12
N ILE A 532 -3.27 15.43 -30.52
CA ILE A 532 -3.75 16.69 -29.97
C ILE A 532 -5.08 16.99 -30.67
N VAL A 533 -6.14 17.12 -29.90
CA VAL A 533 -7.48 17.51 -30.37
C VAL A 533 -7.94 18.74 -29.60
N ASN A 534 -8.98 19.42 -30.09
CA ASN A 534 -9.57 20.54 -29.38
C ASN A 534 -10.96 20.16 -28.85
N ILE A 535 -11.15 20.19 -27.54
CA ILE A 535 -12.49 20.12 -26.92
C ILE A 535 -12.98 21.54 -26.73
N GLY A 536 -13.95 21.95 -27.53
CA GLY A 536 -14.27 23.37 -27.69
C GLY A 536 -13.04 24.14 -28.19
N ASN A 537 -12.51 25.06 -27.37
CA ASN A 537 -11.30 25.84 -27.68
C ASN A 537 -10.05 25.34 -26.92
N TYR A 538 -10.14 24.23 -26.18
CA TYR A 538 -9.09 23.78 -25.29
C TYR A 538 -8.30 22.62 -25.90
N PRO A 539 -6.95 22.75 -26.04
CA PRO A 539 -6.10 21.68 -26.58
C PRO A 539 -5.96 20.54 -25.56
N VAL A 540 -6.15 19.31 -26.03
CA VAL A 540 -6.12 18.08 -25.25
C VAL A 540 -5.29 17.04 -25.98
N LEU A 541 -4.35 16.40 -25.31
CA LEU A 541 -3.73 15.17 -25.79
C LEU A 541 -4.72 14.03 -25.49
N ALA A 542 -5.49 13.63 -26.49
CA ALA A 542 -6.36 12.49 -26.39
C ALA A 542 -5.55 11.21 -26.69
N MET A 543 -5.55 10.27 -25.74
CA MET A 543 -4.91 8.97 -25.88
C MET A 543 -5.99 7.90 -25.96
N ARG A 544 -6.04 7.14 -27.05
CA ARG A 544 -7.04 6.08 -27.20
C ARG A 544 -6.63 4.82 -26.45
N VAL A 545 -6.71 4.92 -25.14
CA VAL A 545 -6.45 3.89 -24.15
C VAL A 545 -7.40 4.07 -22.98
N ASN A 546 -7.63 3.02 -22.21
CA ASN A 546 -8.26 3.06 -20.89
C ASN A 546 -8.05 1.75 -20.14
N PHE A 547 -8.39 1.74 -18.87
CA PHE A 547 -8.24 0.59 -17.99
C PHE A 547 -9.56 -0.15 -17.70
N VAL A 548 -10.64 0.12 -18.46
CA VAL A 548 -11.99 -0.40 -18.23
C VAL A 548 -12.51 -1.34 -19.32
N GLY A 549 -11.77 -1.51 -20.42
CA GLY A 549 -12.07 -2.45 -21.48
C GLY A 549 -13.26 -2.07 -22.38
N GLU A 550 -13.55 -0.77 -22.52
CA GLU A 550 -14.53 -0.21 -23.44
C GLU A 550 -13.89 0.75 -24.43
N LEU A 551 -14.62 1.17 -25.47
CA LEU A 551 -14.22 2.30 -26.30
C LEU A 551 -14.01 3.54 -25.43
N GLY A 552 -12.92 4.27 -25.62
CA GLY A 552 -12.70 5.49 -24.87
C GLY A 552 -11.34 6.14 -25.08
N TRP A 553 -11.15 7.25 -24.40
CA TRP A 553 -9.94 8.06 -24.43
C TRP A 553 -9.57 8.57 -23.04
N GLU A 554 -8.29 8.61 -22.76
CA GLU A 554 -7.73 9.44 -21.69
C GLU A 554 -7.46 10.82 -22.29
N LEU A 555 -8.02 11.85 -21.66
CA LEU A 555 -7.96 13.25 -22.10
C LEU A 555 -6.97 14.01 -21.20
N HIS A 556 -5.72 14.09 -21.62
CA HIS A 556 -4.65 14.77 -20.91
C HIS A 556 -4.59 16.23 -21.32
N HIS A 557 -4.67 17.16 -20.38
CA HIS A 557 -4.78 18.59 -20.67
C HIS A 557 -4.02 19.43 -19.64
N PRO A 558 -3.65 20.68 -19.94
CA PRO A 558 -3.23 21.63 -18.91
C PRO A 558 -4.29 21.71 -17.82
N ILE A 559 -3.86 21.62 -16.57
CA ILE A 559 -4.77 21.44 -15.43
C ILE A 559 -5.75 22.60 -15.25
N GLU A 560 -5.34 23.82 -15.67
CA GLU A 560 -6.17 25.01 -15.64
C GLU A 560 -7.42 24.93 -16.53
N TYR A 561 -7.45 24.06 -17.52
CA TYR A 561 -8.59 23.88 -18.43
C TYR A 561 -9.56 22.79 -17.97
N GLN A 562 -9.27 22.07 -16.90
CA GLN A 562 -10.04 20.88 -16.52
C GLN A 562 -11.51 21.18 -16.26
N ASN A 563 -11.82 22.27 -15.57
CA ASN A 563 -13.20 22.63 -15.27
C ASN A 563 -14.02 22.95 -16.53
N GLN A 564 -13.41 23.65 -17.49
CA GLN A 564 -14.06 24.01 -18.74
C GLN A 564 -14.28 22.77 -19.63
N ILE A 565 -13.29 21.90 -19.71
CA ILE A 565 -13.41 20.63 -20.44
C ILE A 565 -14.49 19.76 -19.81
N PHE A 566 -14.49 19.64 -18.48
CA PHE A 566 -15.50 18.91 -17.72
C PHE A 566 -16.92 19.43 -18.01
N ASP A 567 -17.12 20.76 -17.92
CA ASP A 567 -18.42 21.39 -18.14
C ASP A 567 -18.92 21.18 -19.60
N ILE A 568 -18.04 21.29 -20.60
CA ILE A 568 -18.35 21.02 -22.01
C ILE A 568 -18.77 19.57 -22.21
N LEU A 569 -18.02 18.61 -21.63
CA LEU A 569 -18.35 17.19 -21.74
C LEU A 569 -19.72 16.88 -21.13
N PHE A 570 -20.03 17.40 -19.95
CA PHE A 570 -21.33 17.17 -19.28
C PHE A 570 -22.49 17.87 -19.97
N GLN A 571 -22.27 19.09 -20.49
CA GLN A 571 -23.27 19.84 -21.24
C GLN A 571 -23.74 19.05 -22.49
N HIS A 572 -22.79 18.57 -23.30
CA HIS A 572 -23.08 17.83 -24.52
C HIS A 572 -23.35 16.34 -24.31
N GLY A 573 -22.87 15.80 -23.18
CA GLY A 573 -23.05 14.39 -22.83
C GLY A 573 -24.37 14.06 -22.17
N SER A 574 -25.20 15.05 -21.77
CA SER A 574 -26.45 14.83 -21.06
C SER A 574 -27.44 13.94 -21.83
N GLU A 575 -27.61 14.17 -23.14
CA GLU A 575 -28.47 13.37 -24.01
C GLU A 575 -27.92 11.96 -24.29
N LEU A 576 -26.63 11.76 -24.10
CA LEU A 576 -25.95 10.47 -24.20
C LEU A 576 -25.89 9.72 -22.88
N ASN A 577 -26.54 10.22 -21.82
CA ASN A 577 -26.48 9.70 -20.47
C ASN A 577 -25.04 9.64 -19.89
N LEU A 578 -24.23 10.66 -20.16
CA LEU A 578 -22.95 10.80 -19.49
C LEU A 578 -23.16 10.90 -17.99
N LYS A 579 -22.51 10.00 -17.25
CA LYS A 579 -22.45 10.03 -15.77
C LYS A 579 -21.03 9.82 -15.30
N PRO A 580 -20.67 10.35 -14.12
CA PRO A 580 -19.39 10.00 -13.51
C PRO A 580 -19.44 8.54 -13.04
N PHE A 581 -18.25 7.94 -12.93
CA PHE A 581 -18.04 6.66 -12.27
C PHE A 581 -16.74 6.71 -11.44
N GLY A 582 -16.65 5.87 -10.40
CA GLY A 582 -15.58 5.93 -9.44
C GLY A 582 -14.48 4.88 -9.63
N ILE A 583 -13.45 4.95 -8.77
CA ILE A 583 -12.31 4.02 -8.75
C ILE A 583 -12.77 2.58 -8.48
N ARG A 584 -13.80 2.37 -7.64
CA ARG A 584 -14.35 1.03 -7.35
C ARG A 584 -15.00 0.40 -8.58
N ALA A 585 -15.68 1.22 -9.40
CA ALA A 585 -16.18 0.78 -10.69
C ALA A 585 -15.03 0.42 -11.64
N MET A 586 -14.00 1.24 -11.71
CA MET A 586 -12.80 0.95 -12.51
C MET A 586 -12.14 -0.37 -12.07
N ASP A 587 -12.02 -0.64 -10.76
CA ASP A 587 -11.41 -1.88 -10.26
C ASP A 587 -12.24 -3.12 -10.63
N SER A 588 -13.57 -3.07 -10.52
CA SER A 588 -14.45 -4.13 -11.01
C SER A 588 -14.31 -4.36 -12.53
N LEU A 589 -14.22 -3.29 -13.31
CA LEU A 589 -14.09 -3.34 -14.77
C LEU A 589 -12.73 -3.92 -15.23
N ARG A 590 -11.63 -3.53 -14.55
CA ARG A 590 -10.28 -4.04 -14.90
C ARG A 590 -10.13 -5.53 -14.58
N ILE A 591 -10.74 -6.02 -13.48
CA ILE A 591 -10.63 -7.43 -13.08
C ILE A 591 -11.34 -8.32 -14.09
N GLU A 592 -12.44 -7.89 -14.69
CA GLU A 592 -13.12 -8.59 -15.79
C GLU A 592 -12.29 -8.66 -17.07
N LYS A 593 -11.28 -7.80 -17.20
CA LYS A 593 -10.29 -7.80 -18.29
C LYS A 593 -8.99 -8.51 -17.89
N SER A 594 -8.89 -8.99 -16.66
CA SER A 594 -7.66 -9.54 -16.09
C SER A 594 -6.47 -8.56 -16.17
N TYR A 595 -6.73 -7.24 -16.13
CA TYR A 595 -5.67 -6.24 -16.13
C TYR A 595 -4.95 -6.22 -14.78
N ARG A 596 -3.63 -6.25 -14.83
CA ARG A 596 -2.74 -6.32 -13.66
C ARG A 596 -2.60 -4.93 -13.04
N LEU A 597 -2.36 -4.90 -11.73
CA LEU A 597 -2.09 -3.67 -10.97
C LEU A 597 -0.70 -3.69 -10.35
N PRO A 598 0.00 -2.53 -10.35
CA PRO A 598 1.21 -2.34 -9.54
C PRO A 598 0.96 -2.63 -8.05
N GLY A 599 1.92 -3.31 -7.39
CA GLY A 599 1.82 -3.73 -6.00
C GLY A 599 0.89 -4.92 -5.74
N ARG A 600 0.33 -5.52 -6.80
CA ARG A 600 -0.50 -6.74 -6.75
C ARG A 600 0.06 -7.82 -7.68
N GLU A 601 -0.42 -7.87 -8.93
CA GLU A 601 0.11 -8.77 -9.96
C GLU A 601 1.47 -8.33 -10.50
N LEU A 602 1.75 -7.03 -10.43
CA LEU A 602 3.01 -6.40 -10.82
C LEU A 602 3.78 -6.04 -9.58
N SER A 603 4.72 -6.88 -9.19
CA SER A 603 5.55 -6.76 -8.00
C SER A 603 6.93 -7.33 -8.29
N ILE A 604 7.94 -6.90 -7.55
CA ILE A 604 9.30 -7.44 -7.67
C ILE A 604 9.40 -8.92 -7.24
N GLU A 605 8.40 -9.44 -6.53
CA GLU A 605 8.31 -10.86 -6.14
C GLU A 605 8.01 -11.79 -7.32
N TYR A 606 7.59 -11.24 -8.47
CA TYR A 606 7.25 -12.00 -9.66
C TYR A 606 8.10 -11.57 -10.85
N ALA A 607 8.64 -12.54 -11.57
CA ALA A 607 9.21 -12.26 -12.87
C ALA A 607 8.13 -11.74 -13.84
N ALA A 608 8.50 -10.89 -14.78
CA ALA A 608 7.58 -10.41 -15.81
C ALA A 608 6.84 -11.56 -16.52
N LEU A 609 7.49 -12.71 -16.70
CA LEU A 609 6.91 -13.90 -17.33
C LEU A 609 5.89 -14.59 -16.43
N GLU A 610 6.10 -14.60 -15.11
CA GLU A 610 5.14 -15.14 -14.14
C GLU A 610 3.85 -14.32 -14.10
N SER A 611 3.96 -13.01 -14.27
CA SER A 611 2.81 -12.10 -14.39
C SER A 611 2.11 -12.16 -15.77
N GLY A 612 2.54 -13.06 -16.67
CA GLY A 612 1.96 -13.20 -18.01
C GLY A 612 2.26 -12.05 -18.96
N LEU A 613 3.39 -11.35 -18.77
CA LEU A 613 3.79 -10.17 -19.55
C LEU A 613 4.70 -10.50 -20.73
N ASN A 614 4.74 -11.75 -21.20
CA ASN A 614 5.64 -12.22 -22.26
C ASN A 614 5.61 -11.31 -23.50
N ARG A 615 4.44 -10.85 -23.91
CA ARG A 615 4.26 -9.95 -25.09
C ARG A 615 4.84 -8.55 -24.90
N PHE A 616 5.15 -8.15 -23.67
CA PHE A 616 5.71 -6.86 -23.29
C PHE A 616 7.21 -6.94 -22.96
N VAL A 617 7.84 -8.09 -23.16
CA VAL A 617 9.28 -8.30 -23.01
C VAL A 617 9.88 -8.54 -24.39
N SER A 618 10.71 -7.61 -24.85
CA SER A 618 11.37 -7.65 -26.17
C SER A 618 12.84 -8.03 -25.99
N GLU A 619 13.14 -9.31 -25.79
CA GLU A 619 14.50 -9.81 -25.49
C GLU A 619 15.54 -9.47 -26.58
N ASN A 620 15.09 -9.32 -27.84
CA ASN A 620 15.95 -9.06 -29.00
C ASN A 620 16.21 -7.57 -29.28
N LYS A 621 15.79 -6.66 -28.38
CA LYS A 621 15.97 -5.21 -28.61
C LYS A 621 17.32 -4.64 -28.21
N GLY A 622 18.18 -5.46 -27.62
CA GLY A 622 19.43 -5.06 -26.98
C GLY A 622 19.36 -5.15 -25.45
N ASP A 623 20.24 -4.43 -24.78
CA ASP A 623 20.32 -4.42 -23.33
C ASP A 623 19.21 -3.57 -22.67
N PHE A 624 18.74 -4.01 -21.51
CA PHE A 624 17.78 -3.29 -20.66
C PHE A 624 17.91 -3.76 -19.19
N ILE A 625 17.48 -2.91 -18.27
CA ILE A 625 17.52 -3.21 -16.83
C ILE A 625 16.68 -4.46 -16.54
N GLY A 626 17.28 -5.43 -15.84
CA GLY A 626 16.64 -6.69 -15.45
C GLY A 626 16.70 -7.81 -16.51
N ARG A 627 17.34 -7.59 -17.65
CA ARG A 627 17.46 -8.63 -18.70
C ARG A 627 18.17 -9.88 -18.23
N ASP A 628 19.31 -9.74 -17.57
CA ASP A 628 20.10 -10.88 -17.08
C ASP A 628 19.39 -11.58 -15.92
N GLY A 629 18.79 -10.83 -14.98
CA GLY A 629 17.95 -11.39 -13.93
C GLY A 629 16.77 -12.18 -14.47
N LEU A 630 16.11 -11.69 -15.51
CA LEU A 630 15.01 -12.41 -16.17
C LEU A 630 15.49 -13.70 -16.84
N ALA A 631 16.68 -13.69 -17.46
CA ALA A 631 17.30 -14.88 -18.04
C ALA A 631 17.66 -15.91 -16.96
N GLU A 632 18.17 -15.46 -15.83
CA GLU A 632 18.44 -16.33 -14.67
C GLU A 632 17.15 -16.96 -14.12
N TRP A 633 16.09 -16.18 -13.98
CA TRP A 633 14.78 -16.67 -13.53
C TRP A 633 14.24 -17.76 -14.47
N LYS A 634 14.34 -17.54 -15.78
CA LYS A 634 13.99 -18.55 -16.78
C LYS A 634 14.79 -19.85 -16.62
N SER A 635 16.09 -19.74 -16.36
CA SER A 635 16.99 -20.90 -16.24
C SER A 635 16.70 -21.74 -14.99
N LYS A 636 16.25 -21.10 -13.89
CA LYS A 636 15.84 -21.76 -12.65
C LYS A 636 14.43 -22.39 -12.74
N GLY A 637 13.63 -21.98 -13.73
CA GLY A 637 12.22 -22.30 -13.84
C GLY A 637 11.34 -21.33 -13.06
N LEU A 638 10.15 -21.08 -13.59
CA LEU A 638 9.20 -20.16 -12.95
C LEU A 638 8.56 -20.82 -11.73
N SER A 639 8.47 -20.10 -10.63
CA SER A 639 7.82 -20.54 -9.39
C SER A 639 6.32 -20.33 -9.41
N TYR A 640 5.86 -19.34 -10.17
CA TYR A 640 4.46 -18.94 -10.27
C TYR A 640 4.02 -18.77 -11.72
N GLY A 641 2.72 -18.77 -11.92
CA GLY A 641 2.09 -18.36 -13.15
C GLY A 641 0.75 -17.71 -12.87
N PHE A 642 0.46 -16.67 -13.65
CA PHE A 642 -0.76 -15.89 -13.53
C PHE A 642 -1.97 -16.67 -14.05
N VAL A 643 -3.07 -16.62 -13.29
CA VAL A 643 -4.37 -17.19 -13.68
C VAL A 643 -5.52 -16.26 -13.30
N THR A 644 -6.63 -16.40 -14.01
CA THR A 644 -7.94 -15.84 -13.64
C THR A 644 -8.83 -16.97 -13.16
N LEU A 645 -9.50 -16.76 -12.01
CA LEU A 645 -10.45 -17.72 -11.43
C LEU A 645 -11.85 -17.12 -11.42
N GLU A 646 -12.85 -17.98 -11.65
CA GLU A 646 -14.25 -17.74 -11.29
C GLU A 646 -14.54 -18.46 -9.98
N VAL A 647 -15.04 -17.73 -8.98
CA VAL A 647 -15.45 -18.28 -7.68
C VAL A 647 -16.97 -18.52 -7.69
N HIS A 648 -17.38 -19.73 -7.27
CA HIS A 648 -18.76 -20.16 -7.37
C HIS A 648 -19.51 -19.99 -6.04
N ASN A 649 -20.80 -19.62 -6.15
CA ASN A 649 -21.73 -19.54 -5.02
C ASN A 649 -21.28 -18.61 -3.88
N VAL A 650 -20.54 -17.57 -4.22
CA VAL A 650 -20.18 -16.51 -3.26
C VAL A 650 -21.44 -15.80 -2.79
N LYS A 651 -21.57 -15.61 -1.47
CA LYS A 651 -22.76 -14.98 -0.88
C LYS A 651 -22.64 -13.46 -0.81
N ASP A 652 -21.81 -12.99 0.09
CA ASP A 652 -21.74 -11.58 0.50
C ASP A 652 -20.30 -11.03 0.64
N ALA A 653 -19.29 -11.82 0.35
CA ALA A 653 -17.89 -11.40 0.43
C ALA A 653 -17.10 -11.94 -0.77
N ASP A 654 -16.42 -11.07 -1.50
CA ASP A 654 -15.52 -11.46 -2.58
C ASP A 654 -14.10 -11.65 -2.04
N ALA A 655 -13.26 -12.38 -2.79
CA ALA A 655 -11.87 -12.61 -2.39
C ALA A 655 -11.07 -11.30 -2.36
N LEU A 656 -10.09 -11.25 -1.49
CA LEU A 656 -9.11 -10.18 -1.38
C LEU A 656 -7.72 -10.69 -1.77
N GLY A 657 -6.77 -9.78 -1.92
CA GLY A 657 -5.36 -10.14 -2.06
C GLY A 657 -4.88 -11.02 -0.91
N ASN A 658 -3.97 -11.95 -1.22
CA ASN A 658 -3.39 -12.95 -0.32
C ASN A 658 -4.33 -14.03 0.21
N ASN A 659 -5.59 -14.12 -0.24
CA ASN A 659 -6.42 -15.29 0.08
C ASN A 659 -5.76 -16.57 -0.48
N PRO A 660 -5.62 -17.64 0.33
CA PRO A 660 -4.96 -18.87 -0.10
C PRO A 660 -5.84 -19.70 -1.06
N ILE A 661 -5.18 -20.28 -2.06
CA ILE A 661 -5.80 -21.16 -3.04
C ILE A 661 -5.33 -22.58 -2.78
N TYR A 662 -6.27 -23.54 -2.79
CA TYR A 662 -6.02 -24.91 -2.42
C TYR A 662 -6.35 -25.89 -3.55
N LEU A 663 -5.54 -26.93 -3.67
CA LEU A 663 -5.84 -28.14 -4.41
C LEU A 663 -5.54 -29.34 -3.49
N ASP A 664 -6.51 -30.24 -3.34
CA ASP A 664 -6.41 -31.43 -2.47
C ASP A 664 -5.93 -31.11 -1.04
N GLY A 665 -6.43 -30.00 -0.49
CA GLY A 665 -6.13 -29.55 0.87
C GLY A 665 -4.78 -28.82 1.05
N LYS A 666 -3.96 -28.72 0.01
CA LYS A 666 -2.66 -28.03 0.03
C LYS A 666 -2.77 -26.65 -0.60
N VAL A 667 -2.08 -25.68 -0.02
CA VAL A 667 -1.92 -24.34 -0.61
C VAL A 667 -1.07 -24.47 -1.88
N ILE A 668 -1.60 -24.03 -3.03
CA ILE A 668 -0.94 -24.05 -4.33
C ILE A 668 -0.58 -22.67 -4.86
N GLY A 669 -1.00 -21.62 -4.17
CA GLY A 669 -0.80 -20.23 -4.53
C GLY A 669 -1.70 -19.30 -3.74
N ARG A 670 -1.73 -18.03 -4.16
CA ARG A 670 -2.51 -16.99 -3.50
C ARG A 670 -3.21 -16.07 -4.51
N ALA A 671 -4.33 -15.52 -4.10
CA ALA A 671 -4.98 -14.42 -4.81
C ALA A 671 -4.05 -13.18 -4.78
N THR A 672 -4.04 -12.41 -5.86
CA THR A 672 -3.39 -11.11 -5.90
C THR A 672 -4.43 -9.98 -5.94
N SER A 673 -5.57 -10.24 -6.59
CA SER A 673 -6.74 -9.38 -6.61
C SER A 673 -8.01 -10.22 -6.57
N GLY A 674 -9.09 -9.66 -6.04
CA GLY A 674 -10.40 -10.26 -6.10
C GLY A 674 -11.50 -9.21 -6.11
N GLY A 675 -12.69 -9.57 -6.59
CA GLY A 675 -13.83 -8.68 -6.62
C GLY A 675 -14.97 -9.20 -7.49
N TYR A 676 -16.08 -8.46 -7.49
CA TYR A 676 -17.26 -8.81 -8.27
C TYR A 676 -17.24 -8.11 -9.63
N GLY A 677 -17.32 -8.88 -10.71
CA GLY A 677 -17.46 -8.38 -12.07
C GLY A 677 -18.92 -8.10 -12.40
N HIS A 678 -19.33 -6.85 -12.31
CA HIS A 678 -20.72 -6.44 -12.44
C HIS A 678 -21.29 -6.61 -13.87
N ARG A 679 -20.46 -6.54 -14.94
CA ARG A 679 -20.91 -6.77 -16.33
C ARG A 679 -21.20 -8.26 -16.57
N ILE A 680 -20.33 -9.12 -16.07
CA ILE A 680 -20.44 -10.58 -16.27
C ILE A 680 -21.14 -11.31 -15.11
N LYS A 681 -21.42 -10.59 -14.01
CA LYS A 681 -22.12 -11.07 -12.81
C LYS A 681 -21.45 -12.29 -12.18
N LYS A 682 -20.12 -12.21 -11.99
CA LYS A 682 -19.31 -13.28 -11.44
C LYS A 682 -18.33 -12.72 -10.40
N SER A 683 -18.08 -13.49 -9.34
CA SER A 683 -16.97 -13.25 -8.45
C SER A 683 -15.69 -13.75 -9.11
N LEU A 684 -14.69 -12.87 -9.26
CA LEU A 684 -13.45 -13.13 -9.97
C LEU A 684 -12.24 -12.96 -9.06
N VAL A 685 -11.19 -13.71 -9.38
CA VAL A 685 -9.89 -13.62 -8.70
C VAL A 685 -8.78 -13.64 -9.74
N LEU A 686 -7.83 -12.74 -9.59
CA LEU A 686 -6.52 -12.84 -10.23
C LEU A 686 -5.56 -13.47 -9.22
N ALA A 687 -4.73 -14.39 -9.65
CA ALA A 687 -3.92 -15.17 -8.74
C ALA A 687 -2.59 -15.62 -9.35
N MET A 688 -1.63 -15.87 -8.46
CA MET A 688 -0.36 -16.53 -8.75
C MET A 688 -0.38 -17.92 -8.13
N ILE A 689 -0.25 -18.95 -8.99
CA ILE A 689 -0.26 -20.36 -8.57
C ILE A 689 0.95 -21.10 -9.15
N ASN A 690 1.20 -22.31 -8.66
CA ASN A 690 2.21 -23.21 -9.23
C ASN A 690 1.96 -23.38 -10.75
N PRO A 691 2.92 -23.06 -11.62
CA PRO A 691 2.73 -23.05 -13.07
C PRO A 691 2.41 -24.42 -13.67
N SER A 692 2.85 -25.51 -13.03
CA SER A 692 2.54 -26.88 -13.47
C SER A 692 1.05 -27.25 -13.36
N LEU A 693 0.28 -26.48 -12.61
CA LEU A 693 -1.15 -26.70 -12.36
C LEU A 693 -2.04 -25.82 -13.26
N ILE A 694 -1.48 -24.96 -14.10
CA ILE A 694 -2.26 -24.06 -14.94
C ILE A 694 -2.94 -24.83 -16.05
N LYS A 695 -4.25 -25.06 -15.87
CA LYS A 695 -5.10 -25.70 -16.86
C LYS A 695 -6.51 -25.10 -16.79
N ILE A 696 -7.02 -24.59 -17.89
CA ILE A 696 -8.39 -24.08 -17.97
C ILE A 696 -9.37 -25.19 -17.57
N GLY A 697 -10.32 -24.84 -16.69
CA GLY A 697 -11.29 -25.76 -16.12
C GLY A 697 -10.83 -26.52 -14.88
N LEU A 698 -9.55 -26.39 -14.45
CA LEU A 698 -9.11 -26.98 -13.18
C LEU A 698 -9.95 -26.42 -12.03
N LYS A 699 -10.47 -27.32 -11.20
CA LYS A 699 -11.24 -26.98 -9.99
C LYS A 699 -10.28 -26.84 -8.81
N VAL A 700 -10.41 -25.76 -8.10
CA VAL A 700 -9.63 -25.41 -6.90
C VAL A 700 -10.57 -24.88 -5.82
N LYS A 701 -10.06 -24.66 -4.63
CA LYS A 701 -10.80 -23.95 -3.57
C LYS A 701 -10.05 -22.66 -3.19
N ILE A 702 -10.80 -21.65 -2.80
CA ILE A 702 -10.26 -20.40 -2.24
C ILE A 702 -10.91 -20.13 -0.90
N ASP A 703 -10.11 -19.71 0.07
CA ASP A 703 -10.63 -19.33 1.39
C ASP A 703 -11.02 -17.84 1.36
N ILE A 704 -12.26 -17.55 1.69
CA ILE A 704 -12.78 -16.18 1.85
C ILE A 704 -13.43 -16.12 3.23
N LEU A 705 -12.86 -15.33 4.13
CA LEU A 705 -13.33 -15.15 5.50
C LEU A 705 -13.60 -16.49 6.21
N GLY A 706 -12.65 -17.43 6.15
CA GLY A 706 -12.72 -18.75 6.79
C GLY A 706 -13.63 -19.77 6.08
N THR A 707 -14.25 -19.42 4.95
CA THR A 707 -15.07 -20.32 4.14
C THR A 707 -14.37 -20.67 2.85
N LYS A 708 -14.20 -21.99 2.59
CA LYS A 708 -13.58 -22.49 1.37
C LYS A 708 -14.61 -22.63 0.25
N TYR A 709 -14.60 -21.70 -0.69
CA TYR A 709 -15.44 -21.72 -1.89
C TYR A 709 -14.80 -22.52 -3.02
N ASP A 710 -15.63 -23.18 -3.83
CA ASP A 710 -15.19 -23.78 -5.07
C ASP A 710 -14.89 -22.70 -6.11
N ALA A 711 -13.80 -22.87 -6.85
CA ALA A 711 -13.40 -21.98 -7.93
C ALA A 711 -12.89 -22.77 -9.14
N SER A 712 -12.85 -22.14 -10.29
CA SER A 712 -12.35 -22.71 -11.54
C SER A 712 -11.39 -21.77 -12.23
N ILE A 713 -10.28 -22.28 -12.76
CA ILE A 713 -9.42 -21.53 -13.67
C ILE A 713 -10.18 -21.29 -14.97
N ILE A 714 -10.28 -20.03 -15.38
CA ILE A 714 -10.94 -19.60 -16.62
C ILE A 714 -9.95 -18.88 -17.54
N ASN A 715 -10.35 -18.64 -18.78
CA ASN A 715 -9.55 -17.81 -19.68
C ASN A 715 -9.40 -16.38 -19.14
N GLU A 716 -8.26 -15.76 -19.40
CA GLU A 716 -8.05 -14.34 -19.15
C GLU A 716 -9.08 -13.49 -19.92
N SER A 717 -9.35 -12.31 -19.40
CA SER A 717 -10.31 -11.36 -19.98
C SER A 717 -11.68 -11.98 -20.24
N PRO A 718 -12.39 -12.47 -19.20
CA PRO A 718 -13.71 -13.08 -19.39
C PRO A 718 -14.75 -12.12 -19.98
N TYR A 719 -14.52 -10.83 -19.93
CA TYR A 719 -15.29 -9.81 -20.66
C TYR A 719 -14.55 -9.39 -21.93
N ASP A 720 -15.21 -9.46 -23.08
CA ASP A 720 -14.68 -9.03 -24.39
C ASP A 720 -13.24 -9.53 -24.66
N PRO A 721 -12.98 -10.85 -24.70
CA PRO A 721 -11.64 -11.41 -24.81
C PRO A 721 -10.91 -11.03 -26.10
N SER A 722 -11.64 -10.76 -27.18
CA SER A 722 -11.10 -10.29 -28.48
C SER A 722 -10.83 -8.78 -28.52
N ASN A 723 -11.22 -8.03 -27.47
CA ASN A 723 -11.14 -6.57 -27.42
C ASN A 723 -11.92 -5.86 -28.56
N GLU A 724 -13.03 -6.42 -29.01
CA GLU A 724 -13.89 -5.83 -30.03
C GLU A 724 -14.49 -4.50 -29.59
N LYS A 725 -15.00 -4.44 -28.34
CA LYS A 725 -15.56 -3.21 -27.76
C LYS A 725 -14.50 -2.14 -27.54
N LEU A 726 -13.32 -2.54 -27.05
CA LEU A 726 -12.20 -1.62 -26.82
C LEU A 726 -11.71 -1.01 -28.16
N ARG A 727 -11.78 -1.77 -29.25
CA ARG A 727 -11.32 -1.36 -30.58
C ARG A 727 -12.44 -0.80 -31.48
N ALA A 728 -13.68 -0.81 -31.00
CA ALA A 728 -14.87 -0.41 -31.74
C ALA A 728 -14.76 0.99 -32.38
#